data_167cb0f7871271ff3b0d5f7201ed66e0
#
_entry.id   167cb0f7871271ff3b0d5f7201ed66e0
#
_cell.length_a   1.000
_cell.length_b   1.000
_cell.length_c   1.000
_cell.angle_alpha   90.00
_cell.angle_beta   90.00
_cell.angle_gamma   90.00
#
_symmetry.space_group_name_H-M   'P 1'
#
loop_
_entity.id
_entity.type
_entity.pdbx_description
1 polymer ?
#
loop_
_entity_poly.entity_id
_entity_poly.type
_entity_poly.pdbx_seq_one_letter_code
_entity_poly.pdbx_strand_id
1 'polypeptide(L)'
;VTTLSFSQRRLWFLNQLDGPSAIYNIPTALRLSGTLDREALTAALADVITRHETLRTVLADGLEGPRQVVLDATDEAAAPVLTVVDTDEAGLAAALEEAARYTFDLLGEIPIRCTLFELAPDDHVLLVLLHHVAGDGWSVPVLVRDLLGAYAARQAGRAPGWPELPVQYSDFTVWQQELLGSEDDPDSVISRQLSYWRETLADLPEELGLPTDRPRPATATHRGDTLPLTVPADVHARLVELARENRASLFMVVQAALATLLSKLSGSTDVPIGTPIAGRTDAALDDLVGFFVNTLVLRADLSGTPTFRELLARVRDADLHAYEHQDVPFERLVEVLNPPRAMARHPLFQTLLTWNDNDQRQARTAAAELPGLTVRGHNAETRTARFDLSFTVEERQTRTGAPDGLSGALNYSTDLFDRSTAESFVERFTRVLAAVAAAPDAPIARVDLLSGDERHEVLDRANATARDVPSATVPELFAARAAATPDAPALAFGEDTVSYGELNARANRLAHWLIERGARPESLVAVALPRSVDLMVALLAVLKSGAGYVPVDPEFPQDRIAYILQDAAPVLSLTADVLAAADLTGCSADDPQVAGRSGDTTAYVIYTSGSTGRPKGVTVTQAALVNFLTAMQDRFALTEYDRLVAVTTVGFDIAGLELFLPLLHGAQVVLAPREVVRDPAALFALVRESGATLMQATPSLWQALAEAGGVPAGLRVLVGGEALPASLARTLAEGGRTVTNLYGPTETTVWSTAADITDEVTIGGPIANTRLYVLDAG
;
A
#
# COMPACT_ATOMS: atom_id res chain seq x y z
N VAL A 1 3.73 12.95 -47.56
CA VAL A 1 4.68 12.91 -46.43
C VAL A 1 4.41 14.11 -45.53
N THR A 2 4.03 13.90 -44.31
CA THR A 2 3.64 14.94 -43.34
C THR A 2 4.40 14.73 -42.03
N THR A 3 4.50 15.74 -41.19
CA THR A 3 5.03 15.61 -39.81
C THR A 3 4.17 14.69 -38.97
N LEU A 4 4.73 14.08 -37.93
CA LEU A 4 3.92 13.32 -36.97
C LEU A 4 3.06 14.25 -36.12
N SER A 5 1.85 13.80 -35.72
CA SER A 5 1.15 14.42 -34.62
C SER A 5 1.95 14.29 -33.33
N PHE A 6 1.63 15.08 -32.30
CA PHE A 6 2.29 14.97 -31.00
C PHE A 6 2.18 13.58 -30.42
N SER A 7 0.99 12.97 -30.47
CA SER A 7 0.73 11.62 -29.95
C SER A 7 1.49 10.55 -30.73
N GLN A 8 1.55 10.65 -32.09
CA GLN A 8 2.36 9.73 -32.90
C GLN A 8 3.85 9.87 -32.63
N ARG A 9 4.36 11.09 -32.40
CA ARG A 9 5.77 11.34 -32.09
C ARG A 9 6.19 10.64 -30.81
N ARG A 10 5.33 10.68 -29.78
CA ARG A 10 5.58 9.96 -28.53
C ARG A 10 5.65 8.45 -28.74
N LEU A 11 4.67 7.85 -29.43
CA LEU A 11 4.68 6.42 -29.68
C LEU A 11 5.87 5.97 -30.52
N TRP A 12 6.25 6.77 -31.50
CA TRP A 12 7.47 6.56 -32.29
C TRP A 12 8.71 6.59 -31.36
N PHE A 13 8.84 7.61 -30.51
CA PHE A 13 9.96 7.72 -29.58
C PHE A 13 10.03 6.54 -28.60
N LEU A 14 8.92 6.13 -28.02
CA LEU A 14 8.87 4.97 -27.11
C LEU A 14 9.23 3.67 -27.85
N ASN A 15 8.74 3.50 -29.07
CA ASN A 15 9.10 2.35 -29.90
C ASN A 15 10.61 2.31 -30.22
N GLN A 16 11.26 3.47 -30.41
CA GLN A 16 12.71 3.54 -30.59
C GLN A 16 13.50 3.29 -29.31
N LEU A 17 12.96 3.70 -28.15
CA LEU A 17 13.64 3.57 -26.84
C LEU A 17 13.52 2.16 -26.28
N ASP A 18 12.31 1.61 -26.25
CA ASP A 18 11.97 0.35 -25.57
C ASP A 18 11.85 -0.83 -26.55
N GLY A 19 11.88 -0.57 -27.85
CA GLY A 19 11.62 -1.53 -28.93
C GLY A 19 10.13 -1.76 -29.19
N PRO A 20 9.80 -2.61 -30.19
CA PRO A 20 8.42 -2.96 -30.51
C PRO A 20 7.69 -3.59 -29.33
N SER A 21 6.48 -3.13 -29.02
CA SER A 21 5.69 -3.58 -27.86
C SER A 21 4.22 -3.70 -28.20
N ALA A 22 3.56 -4.71 -27.60
CA ALA A 22 2.12 -4.92 -27.74
C ALA A 22 1.25 -4.03 -26.85
N ILE A 23 1.83 -3.18 -25.98
CA ILE A 23 1.12 -2.33 -25.00
C ILE A 23 0.16 -1.36 -25.69
N TYR A 24 0.50 -0.93 -26.89
CA TYR A 24 -0.28 0.02 -27.66
C TYR A 24 -1.18 -0.64 -28.70
N ASN A 25 -1.43 -1.95 -28.57
CA ASN A 25 -2.37 -2.66 -29.42
C ASN A 25 -3.82 -2.42 -28.97
N ILE A 26 -4.71 -2.27 -29.96
CA ILE A 26 -6.15 -2.14 -29.79
C ILE A 26 -6.78 -3.37 -30.44
N PRO A 27 -7.03 -4.47 -29.70
CA PRO A 27 -7.69 -5.64 -30.24
C PRO A 27 -9.20 -5.41 -30.31
N THR A 28 -9.79 -5.73 -31.45
CA THR A 28 -11.23 -5.74 -31.66
C THR A 28 -11.62 -7.08 -32.23
N ALA A 29 -12.35 -7.89 -31.46
CA ALA A 29 -12.80 -9.22 -31.88
C ALA A 29 -14.29 -9.23 -32.18
N LEU A 30 -14.66 -9.84 -33.31
CA LEU A 30 -16.03 -9.99 -33.78
C LEU A 30 -16.32 -11.48 -34.02
N ARG A 31 -17.34 -12.05 -33.37
CA ARG A 31 -17.82 -13.39 -33.68
C ARG A 31 -18.78 -13.32 -34.86
N LEU A 32 -18.53 -14.16 -35.86
CA LEU A 32 -19.20 -14.21 -37.13
C LEU A 32 -19.91 -15.58 -37.24
N SER A 33 -21.23 -15.62 -37.05
CA SER A 33 -22.00 -16.84 -37.09
C SER A 33 -22.83 -16.90 -38.38
N GLY A 34 -22.63 -17.94 -39.20
CA GLY A 34 -23.25 -18.11 -40.49
C GLY A 34 -22.23 -18.32 -41.63
N THR A 35 -22.68 -18.16 -42.87
CA THR A 35 -21.84 -18.38 -44.05
C THR A 35 -20.96 -17.16 -44.33
N LEU A 36 -19.65 -17.29 -44.12
CA LEU A 36 -18.69 -16.25 -44.36
C LEU A 36 -18.08 -16.33 -45.78
N ASP A 37 -18.16 -15.23 -46.52
CA ASP A 37 -17.46 -15.05 -47.80
C ASP A 37 -16.09 -14.41 -47.53
N ARG A 38 -15.01 -15.21 -47.60
CA ARG A 38 -13.65 -14.76 -47.33
C ARG A 38 -13.10 -13.78 -48.37
N GLU A 39 -13.51 -13.95 -49.65
CA GLU A 39 -13.06 -13.04 -50.71
C GLU A 39 -13.70 -11.66 -50.50
N ALA A 40 -14.98 -11.63 -50.16
CA ALA A 40 -15.66 -10.39 -49.81
C ALA A 40 -15.06 -9.73 -48.55
N LEU A 41 -14.69 -10.53 -47.53
CA LEU A 41 -14.01 -10.00 -46.33
C LEU A 41 -12.67 -9.38 -46.64
N THR A 42 -11.82 -10.06 -47.44
CA THR A 42 -10.51 -9.53 -47.85
C THR A 42 -10.65 -8.25 -48.66
N ALA A 43 -11.61 -8.22 -49.58
CA ALA A 43 -11.88 -7.01 -50.38
C ALA A 43 -12.42 -5.87 -49.49
N ALA A 44 -13.26 -6.16 -48.51
CA ALA A 44 -13.78 -5.16 -47.56
C ALA A 44 -12.68 -4.56 -46.72
N LEU A 45 -11.72 -5.36 -46.23
CA LEU A 45 -10.55 -4.88 -45.51
C LEU A 45 -9.69 -3.93 -46.39
N ALA A 46 -9.47 -4.28 -47.64
CA ALA A 46 -8.77 -3.43 -48.60
C ALA A 46 -9.51 -2.10 -48.84
N ASP A 47 -10.83 -2.12 -48.96
CA ASP A 47 -11.64 -0.91 -49.11
C ASP A 47 -11.49 0.04 -47.87
N VAL A 48 -11.53 -0.51 -46.65
CA VAL A 48 -11.40 0.25 -45.40
C VAL A 48 -10.00 0.85 -45.29
N ILE A 49 -8.95 0.08 -45.60
CA ILE A 49 -7.56 0.57 -45.62
C ILE A 49 -7.38 1.65 -46.67
N THR A 50 -8.04 1.54 -47.83
CA THR A 50 -8.03 2.57 -48.88
C THR A 50 -8.72 3.85 -48.42
N ARG A 51 -9.84 3.73 -47.72
CA ARG A 51 -10.65 4.84 -47.23
C ARG A 51 -9.91 5.68 -46.18
N HIS A 52 -9.27 5.02 -45.20
CA HIS A 52 -8.61 5.65 -44.07
C HIS A 52 -7.09 5.62 -44.25
N GLU A 53 -6.49 6.74 -44.66
CA GLU A 53 -5.06 6.83 -44.91
C GLU A 53 -4.18 6.41 -43.76
N THR A 54 -4.62 6.66 -42.52
CA THR A 54 -3.88 6.29 -41.31
C THR A 54 -3.62 4.78 -41.21
N LEU A 55 -4.51 3.94 -41.77
CA LEU A 55 -4.37 2.47 -41.76
C LEU A 55 -3.31 1.96 -42.75
N ARG A 56 -2.89 2.79 -43.69
CA ARG A 56 -1.78 2.53 -44.66
C ARG A 56 -0.64 3.52 -44.52
N THR A 57 -0.48 4.09 -43.32
CA THR A 57 0.58 5.02 -42.97
C THR A 57 1.68 4.30 -42.20
N VAL A 58 2.91 4.36 -42.70
CA VAL A 58 4.10 3.92 -41.98
C VAL A 58 4.89 5.15 -41.48
N LEU A 59 5.67 4.94 -40.43
CA LEU A 59 6.54 6.01 -39.93
C LEU A 59 7.91 5.87 -40.57
N ALA A 60 8.54 6.96 -40.90
CA ALA A 60 9.88 6.95 -41.49
C ALA A 60 10.79 8.01 -40.86
N ASP A 61 12.05 7.68 -40.70
CA ASP A 61 13.05 8.65 -40.28
C ASP A 61 13.36 9.61 -41.42
N GLY A 62 13.34 10.92 -41.13
CA GLY A 62 13.69 11.96 -42.07
C GLY A 62 14.82 12.84 -41.53
N LEU A 63 15.44 13.63 -42.44
CA LEU A 63 16.51 14.55 -42.05
C LEU A 63 16.09 15.62 -41.04
N GLU A 64 14.79 15.93 -40.99
CA GLU A 64 14.19 16.92 -40.09
C GLU A 64 13.36 16.26 -38.96
N GLY A 65 13.53 14.97 -38.75
CA GLY A 65 12.78 14.17 -37.74
C GLY A 65 11.82 13.15 -38.37
N PRO A 66 11.08 12.40 -37.53
CA PRO A 66 10.19 11.36 -38.02
C PRO A 66 8.99 11.93 -38.79
N ARG A 67 8.51 11.17 -39.77
CA ARG A 67 7.44 11.58 -40.72
C ARG A 67 6.42 10.50 -40.95
N GLN A 68 5.20 10.90 -41.27
CA GLN A 68 4.17 10.02 -41.81
C GLN A 68 4.39 9.80 -43.31
N VAL A 69 4.40 8.57 -43.74
CA VAL A 69 4.43 8.18 -45.15
C VAL A 69 3.16 7.39 -45.45
N VAL A 70 2.23 8.03 -46.11
CA VAL A 70 0.99 7.37 -46.61
C VAL A 70 1.36 6.57 -47.84
N LEU A 71 1.23 5.24 -47.76
CA LEU A 71 1.46 4.35 -48.90
C LEU A 71 0.34 4.52 -49.95
N ASP A 72 0.64 4.28 -51.25
CA ASP A 72 -0.42 4.18 -52.24
C ASP A 72 -1.29 2.97 -51.94
N ALA A 73 -2.61 3.10 -52.10
CA ALA A 73 -3.55 2.02 -51.83
C ALA A 73 -3.35 0.80 -52.79
N THR A 74 -2.63 0.97 -53.88
CA THR A 74 -2.26 -0.09 -54.84
C THR A 74 -0.93 -0.77 -54.52
N ASP A 75 -0.18 -0.24 -53.55
CA ASP A 75 1.09 -0.85 -53.13
C ASP A 75 0.83 -2.18 -52.41
N GLU A 76 1.66 -3.18 -52.70
CA GLU A 76 1.60 -4.49 -52.03
C GLU A 76 1.81 -4.33 -50.51
N ALA A 77 2.62 -3.37 -50.09
CA ALA A 77 2.86 -3.07 -48.67
C ALA A 77 1.64 -2.46 -47.95
N ALA A 78 0.66 -1.92 -48.68
CA ALA A 78 -0.62 -1.44 -48.14
C ALA A 78 -1.73 -2.49 -48.16
N ALA A 79 -1.46 -3.70 -48.66
CA ALA A 79 -2.46 -4.75 -48.76
C ALA A 79 -2.82 -5.28 -47.34
N PRO A 80 -4.12 -5.61 -47.10
CA PRO A 80 -4.51 -6.19 -45.81
C PRO A 80 -3.87 -7.55 -45.58
N VAL A 81 -3.33 -7.74 -44.40
CA VAL A 81 -2.84 -9.05 -43.95
C VAL A 81 -3.97 -9.75 -43.20
N LEU A 82 -4.58 -10.77 -43.84
CA LEU A 82 -5.58 -11.65 -43.24
C LEU A 82 -4.97 -13.03 -43.03
N THR A 83 -4.65 -13.35 -41.77
CA THR A 83 -4.17 -14.68 -41.36
C THR A 83 -5.36 -15.55 -40.98
N VAL A 84 -5.41 -16.80 -41.47
CA VAL A 84 -6.46 -17.76 -41.07
C VAL A 84 -5.84 -18.79 -40.13
N VAL A 85 -6.53 -19.06 -39.00
CA VAL A 85 -6.09 -19.98 -37.96
C VAL A 85 -7.24 -20.93 -37.62
N ASP A 86 -7.01 -22.22 -37.79
CA ASP A 86 -7.98 -23.25 -37.33
C ASP A 86 -7.79 -23.42 -35.80
N THR A 87 -8.90 -23.35 -35.07
CA THR A 87 -8.93 -23.58 -33.61
C THR A 87 -10.30 -24.08 -33.19
N ASP A 88 -10.45 -24.47 -31.93
CA ASP A 88 -11.75 -24.80 -31.34
C ASP A 88 -12.08 -23.78 -30.23
N GLU A 89 -13.29 -23.89 -29.67
CA GLU A 89 -13.75 -23.02 -28.61
C GLU A 89 -12.82 -23.04 -27.37
N ALA A 90 -12.19 -24.17 -27.08
CA ALA A 90 -11.29 -24.33 -25.94
C ALA A 90 -9.94 -23.65 -26.18
N GLY A 91 -9.44 -23.63 -27.41
CA GLY A 91 -8.19 -22.99 -27.81
C GLY A 91 -8.31 -21.50 -28.15
N LEU A 92 -9.52 -21.02 -28.42
CA LEU A 92 -9.78 -19.67 -28.93
C LEU A 92 -9.21 -18.57 -28.06
N ALA A 93 -9.42 -18.64 -26.74
CA ALA A 93 -8.96 -17.61 -25.82
C ALA A 93 -7.43 -17.43 -25.85
N ALA A 94 -6.69 -18.54 -25.86
CA ALA A 94 -5.22 -18.50 -25.94
C ALA A 94 -4.74 -18.00 -27.33
N ALA A 95 -5.38 -18.42 -28.41
CA ALA A 95 -5.03 -17.99 -29.75
C ALA A 95 -5.33 -16.49 -29.98
N LEU A 96 -6.42 -15.97 -29.42
CA LEU A 96 -6.74 -14.54 -29.41
C LEU A 96 -5.70 -13.74 -28.62
N GLU A 97 -5.31 -14.20 -27.41
CA GLU A 97 -4.29 -13.54 -26.59
C GLU A 97 -2.95 -13.48 -27.34
N GLU A 98 -2.52 -14.59 -27.96
CA GLU A 98 -1.28 -14.64 -28.75
C GLU A 98 -1.32 -13.67 -29.94
N ALA A 99 -2.41 -13.67 -30.71
CA ALA A 99 -2.56 -12.78 -31.86
C ALA A 99 -2.67 -11.30 -31.43
N ALA A 100 -3.34 -10.99 -30.31
CA ALA A 100 -3.46 -9.63 -29.79
C ALA A 100 -2.13 -9.06 -29.26
N ARG A 101 -1.16 -9.91 -28.93
CA ARG A 101 0.17 -9.53 -28.46
C ARG A 101 1.21 -9.37 -29.57
N TYR A 102 0.79 -9.37 -30.84
CA TYR A 102 1.68 -9.09 -31.97
C TYR A 102 2.41 -7.77 -31.78
N THR A 103 3.69 -7.71 -32.13
CA THR A 103 4.51 -6.48 -32.04
C THR A 103 4.73 -5.89 -33.42
N PHE A 104 4.16 -4.71 -33.66
CA PHE A 104 4.26 -4.03 -34.95
C PHE A 104 5.62 -3.40 -35.19
N ASP A 105 6.17 -3.55 -36.40
CA ASP A 105 7.25 -2.74 -36.91
C ASP A 105 6.69 -1.46 -37.57
N LEU A 106 6.60 -0.37 -36.79
CA LEU A 106 6.01 0.88 -37.26
C LEU A 106 6.75 1.56 -38.43
N LEU A 107 7.98 1.13 -38.73
CA LEU A 107 8.78 1.63 -39.84
C LEU A 107 8.58 0.82 -41.14
N GLY A 108 8.25 -0.50 -40.98
CA GLY A 108 8.27 -1.43 -42.10
C GLY A 108 6.90 -1.96 -42.52
N GLU A 109 5.87 -1.86 -41.65
CA GLU A 109 4.56 -2.42 -41.94
C GLU A 109 3.40 -1.47 -41.58
N ILE A 110 2.25 -1.68 -42.21
CA ILE A 110 1.03 -0.92 -41.90
C ILE A 110 0.51 -1.30 -40.49
N PRO A 111 -0.05 -0.35 -39.72
CA PRO A 111 -0.41 -0.53 -38.32
C PRO A 111 -1.75 -1.27 -38.09
N ILE A 112 -2.12 -2.19 -38.99
CA ILE A 112 -3.32 -3.01 -38.89
C ILE A 112 -3.04 -4.45 -39.35
N ARG A 113 -3.53 -5.42 -38.59
CA ARG A 113 -3.50 -6.86 -38.93
C ARG A 113 -4.84 -7.50 -38.60
N CYS A 114 -5.23 -8.48 -39.40
CA CYS A 114 -6.46 -9.23 -39.18
C CYS A 114 -6.17 -10.71 -39.07
N THR A 115 -6.81 -11.39 -38.10
CA THR A 115 -6.74 -12.83 -37.92
C THR A 115 -8.15 -13.40 -37.87
N LEU A 116 -8.44 -14.33 -38.74
CA LEU A 116 -9.71 -15.07 -38.77
C LEU A 116 -9.48 -16.44 -38.11
N PHE A 117 -10.09 -16.65 -36.97
CA PHE A 117 -10.12 -17.93 -36.29
C PHE A 117 -11.35 -18.73 -36.78
N GLU A 118 -11.10 -19.93 -37.28
CA GLU A 118 -12.13 -20.85 -37.76
C GLU A 118 -12.44 -21.90 -36.70
N LEU A 119 -13.65 -21.82 -36.13
CA LEU A 119 -14.12 -22.73 -35.07
C LEU A 119 -14.98 -23.87 -35.69
N ALA A 120 -15.77 -23.52 -36.70
CA ALA A 120 -16.62 -24.41 -37.45
C ALA A 120 -16.89 -23.79 -38.84
N PRO A 121 -17.45 -24.54 -39.82
CA PRO A 121 -17.76 -24.01 -41.16
C PRO A 121 -18.70 -22.79 -41.17
N ASP A 122 -19.47 -22.59 -40.10
CA ASP A 122 -20.42 -21.51 -39.91
C ASP A 122 -20.21 -20.68 -38.64
N ASP A 123 -19.04 -20.83 -38.01
CA ASP A 123 -18.70 -20.07 -36.79
C ASP A 123 -17.21 -19.65 -36.78
N HIS A 124 -16.99 -18.37 -36.77
CA HIS A 124 -15.66 -17.77 -36.88
C HIS A 124 -15.49 -16.62 -35.89
N VAL A 125 -14.25 -16.27 -35.54
CA VAL A 125 -13.93 -15.03 -34.82
C VAL A 125 -12.90 -14.24 -35.62
N LEU A 126 -13.26 -13.01 -36.00
CA LEU A 126 -12.35 -12.07 -36.65
C LEU A 126 -11.72 -11.17 -35.58
N LEU A 127 -10.40 -11.24 -35.43
CA LEU A 127 -9.63 -10.26 -34.69
C LEU A 127 -9.09 -9.19 -35.64
N VAL A 128 -9.48 -7.94 -35.45
CA VAL A 128 -8.86 -6.77 -36.07
C VAL A 128 -7.94 -6.14 -35.03
N LEU A 129 -6.65 -6.23 -35.24
CA LEU A 129 -5.63 -5.68 -34.38
C LEU A 129 -5.10 -4.39 -34.98
N LEU A 130 -5.29 -3.27 -34.27
CA LEU A 130 -4.82 -1.95 -34.65
C LEU A 130 -3.73 -1.51 -33.67
N HIS A 131 -2.65 -0.93 -34.19
CA HIS A 131 -1.70 -0.22 -33.32
C HIS A 131 -2.23 1.19 -33.02
N HIS A 132 -2.06 1.67 -31.79
CA HIS A 132 -2.58 2.97 -31.32
C HIS A 132 -2.07 4.17 -32.15
N VAL A 133 -0.94 4.04 -32.88
CA VAL A 133 -0.43 5.06 -33.79
C VAL A 133 -1.41 5.42 -34.92
N ALA A 134 -2.33 4.48 -35.26
CA ALA A 134 -3.30 4.64 -36.34
C ALA A 134 -4.76 4.75 -35.87
N GLY A 135 -5.01 4.61 -34.57
CA GLY A 135 -6.37 4.70 -34.07
C GLY A 135 -6.47 4.78 -32.54
N ASP A 136 -7.66 4.99 -32.07
CA ASP A 136 -8.04 5.06 -30.67
C ASP A 136 -9.37 4.34 -30.41
N GLY A 137 -9.85 4.36 -29.15
CA GLY A 137 -11.11 3.73 -28.78
C GLY A 137 -12.33 4.28 -29.52
N TRP A 138 -12.33 5.56 -29.90
CA TRP A 138 -13.40 6.19 -30.68
C TRP A 138 -13.32 5.86 -32.17
N SER A 139 -12.17 5.43 -32.65
CA SER A 139 -11.98 4.96 -34.03
C SER A 139 -12.57 3.57 -34.25
N VAL A 140 -12.69 2.72 -33.21
CA VAL A 140 -13.15 1.33 -33.32
C VAL A 140 -14.59 1.23 -33.86
N PRO A 141 -15.58 1.99 -33.35
CA PRO A 141 -16.94 1.97 -33.92
C PRO A 141 -16.99 2.35 -35.40
N VAL A 142 -16.21 3.35 -35.80
CA VAL A 142 -16.09 3.81 -37.22
C VAL A 142 -15.50 2.69 -38.07
N LEU A 143 -14.40 2.08 -37.62
CA LEU A 143 -13.73 0.98 -38.30
C LEU A 143 -14.66 -0.22 -38.51
N VAL A 144 -15.38 -0.65 -37.45
CA VAL A 144 -16.32 -1.80 -37.51
C VAL A 144 -17.50 -1.48 -38.44
N ARG A 145 -18.08 -0.28 -38.31
CA ARG A 145 -19.18 0.17 -39.17
C ARG A 145 -18.79 0.11 -40.68
N ASP A 146 -17.63 0.69 -40.99
CA ASP A 146 -17.16 0.77 -42.37
C ASP A 146 -16.77 -0.62 -42.90
N LEU A 147 -16.18 -1.51 -42.09
CA LEU A 147 -15.84 -2.88 -42.44
C LEU A 147 -17.11 -3.70 -42.76
N LEU A 148 -18.12 -3.63 -41.91
CA LEU A 148 -19.37 -4.39 -42.12
C LEU A 148 -20.17 -3.87 -43.33
N GLY A 149 -20.14 -2.53 -43.53
CA GLY A 149 -20.75 -1.92 -44.71
C GLY A 149 -20.06 -2.32 -46.02
N ALA A 150 -18.71 -2.34 -46.01
CA ALA A 150 -17.93 -2.80 -47.15
C ALA A 150 -18.14 -4.29 -47.44
N TYR A 151 -18.13 -5.12 -46.38
CA TYR A 151 -18.40 -6.55 -46.55
C TYR A 151 -19.76 -6.84 -47.20
N ALA A 152 -20.82 -6.17 -46.74
CA ALA A 152 -22.15 -6.32 -47.33
C ALA A 152 -22.19 -5.88 -48.79
N ALA A 153 -21.47 -4.81 -49.14
CA ALA A 153 -21.38 -4.34 -50.53
C ALA A 153 -20.61 -5.35 -51.43
N ARG A 154 -19.46 -5.85 -50.92
CA ARG A 154 -18.61 -6.81 -51.65
C ARG A 154 -19.31 -8.16 -51.84
N GLN A 155 -20.04 -8.65 -50.83
CA GLN A 155 -20.87 -9.85 -50.92
C GLN A 155 -21.97 -9.69 -52.00
N ALA A 156 -22.45 -8.46 -52.18
CA ALA A 156 -23.42 -8.16 -53.28
C ALA A 156 -22.71 -7.86 -54.62
N GLY A 157 -21.41 -8.10 -54.77
CA GLY A 157 -20.63 -7.90 -56.01
C GLY A 157 -20.40 -6.46 -56.40
N ARG A 158 -20.46 -5.50 -55.47
CA ARG A 158 -20.28 -4.07 -55.73
C ARG A 158 -19.26 -3.44 -54.74
N ALA A 159 -18.69 -2.31 -55.14
CA ALA A 159 -17.90 -1.52 -54.23
C ALA A 159 -18.75 -0.79 -53.18
N PRO A 160 -18.23 -0.50 -51.97
CA PRO A 160 -18.95 0.29 -50.96
C PRO A 160 -19.25 1.69 -51.49
N GLY A 161 -20.46 2.20 -51.22
CA GLY A 161 -20.91 3.52 -51.67
C GLY A 161 -20.76 4.59 -50.58
N TRP A 162 -19.61 4.70 -49.97
CA TRP A 162 -19.37 5.73 -48.96
C TRP A 162 -19.31 7.13 -49.55
N PRO A 163 -19.73 8.18 -48.81
CA PRO A 163 -19.35 9.52 -49.12
C PRO A 163 -17.82 9.68 -48.95
N GLU A 164 -17.22 10.57 -49.73
CA GLU A 164 -15.80 10.94 -49.59
C GLU A 164 -15.59 11.58 -48.21
N LEU A 165 -14.49 11.23 -47.54
CA LEU A 165 -14.13 11.85 -46.28
C LEU A 165 -13.68 13.31 -46.53
N PRO A 166 -14.20 14.26 -45.72
CA PRO A 166 -13.88 15.68 -45.94
C PRO A 166 -12.39 16.00 -45.69
N VAL A 167 -11.75 15.24 -44.83
CA VAL A 167 -10.34 15.36 -44.43
C VAL A 167 -9.76 13.99 -44.12
N GLN A 168 -8.43 13.90 -44.06
CA GLN A 168 -7.69 12.73 -43.60
C GLN A 168 -6.90 13.04 -42.29
N TYR A 169 -6.35 12.03 -41.65
CA TYR A 169 -5.58 12.23 -40.41
C TYR A 169 -4.34 13.13 -40.60
N SER A 170 -3.71 13.05 -41.74
CA SER A 170 -2.60 13.94 -42.09
C SER A 170 -2.98 15.42 -42.11
N ASP A 171 -4.20 15.74 -42.56
CA ASP A 171 -4.74 17.10 -42.55
C ASP A 171 -4.99 17.59 -41.13
N PHE A 172 -5.54 16.73 -40.29
CA PHE A 172 -5.70 16.99 -38.85
C PHE A 172 -4.36 17.34 -38.18
N THR A 173 -3.29 16.62 -38.52
CA THR A 173 -1.97 16.88 -37.91
C THR A 173 -1.48 18.31 -38.20
N VAL A 174 -1.66 18.79 -39.44
CA VAL A 174 -1.30 20.14 -39.82
C VAL A 174 -2.21 21.17 -39.13
N TRP A 175 -3.51 20.93 -39.19
CA TRP A 175 -4.50 21.82 -38.57
C TRP A 175 -4.29 21.92 -37.04
N GLN A 176 -3.97 20.85 -36.34
CA GLN A 176 -3.68 20.88 -34.91
C GLN A 176 -2.48 21.77 -34.58
N GLN A 177 -1.41 21.68 -35.39
CA GLN A 177 -0.22 22.53 -35.19
C GLN A 177 -0.55 24.01 -35.43
N GLU A 178 -1.34 24.32 -36.46
CA GLU A 178 -1.77 25.70 -36.75
C GLU A 178 -2.68 26.27 -35.66
N LEU A 179 -3.61 25.45 -35.13
CA LEU A 179 -4.53 25.84 -34.05
C LEU A 179 -3.76 26.16 -32.76
N LEU A 180 -2.82 25.31 -32.39
CA LEU A 180 -2.01 25.49 -31.18
C LEU A 180 -1.10 26.69 -31.23
N GLY A 181 -0.53 26.99 -32.41
CA GLY A 181 0.40 28.08 -32.63
C GLY A 181 1.80 27.82 -32.07
N SER A 182 2.60 28.89 -31.94
CA SER A 182 3.97 28.80 -31.43
C SER A 182 4.04 29.03 -29.93
N GLU A 183 4.91 28.30 -29.25
CA GLU A 183 5.19 28.53 -27.82
C GLU A 183 5.97 29.81 -27.55
N ASP A 184 6.63 30.37 -28.59
CA ASP A 184 7.30 31.66 -28.47
C ASP A 184 6.32 32.85 -28.51
N ASP A 185 5.06 32.60 -28.90
CA ASP A 185 3.98 33.58 -28.87
C ASP A 185 3.15 33.43 -27.58
N PRO A 186 3.21 34.38 -26.64
CA PRO A 186 2.47 34.32 -25.39
C PRO A 186 0.94 34.32 -25.57
N ASP A 187 0.46 34.82 -26.72
CA ASP A 187 -0.98 34.89 -27.02
C ASP A 187 -1.47 33.65 -27.80
N SER A 188 -0.60 32.70 -28.12
CA SER A 188 -0.97 31.45 -28.74
C SER A 188 -1.82 30.55 -27.79
N VAL A 189 -2.58 29.63 -28.36
CA VAL A 189 -3.38 28.66 -27.60
C VAL A 189 -2.48 27.81 -26.73
N ILE A 190 -1.38 27.30 -27.29
CA ILE A 190 -0.46 26.42 -26.55
C ILE A 190 0.17 27.13 -25.36
N SER A 191 0.62 28.38 -25.51
CA SER A 191 1.28 29.12 -24.44
C SER A 191 0.33 29.41 -23.26
N ARG A 192 -0.91 29.81 -23.54
CA ARG A 192 -1.92 30.06 -22.51
C ARG A 192 -2.29 28.78 -21.76
N GLN A 193 -2.53 27.70 -22.49
CA GLN A 193 -2.93 26.44 -21.88
C GLN A 193 -1.78 25.78 -21.10
N LEU A 194 -0.55 25.85 -21.60
CA LEU A 194 0.64 25.39 -20.85
C LEU A 194 0.84 26.19 -19.55
N SER A 195 0.55 27.49 -19.54
CA SER A 195 0.62 28.31 -18.32
C SER A 195 -0.36 27.81 -17.27
N TYR A 196 -1.61 27.54 -17.65
CA TYR A 196 -2.62 26.94 -16.77
C TYR A 196 -2.16 25.60 -16.20
N TRP A 197 -1.67 24.69 -17.04
CA TRP A 197 -1.25 23.37 -16.59
C TRP A 197 -0.01 23.40 -15.69
N ARG A 198 0.93 24.32 -15.91
CA ARG A 198 2.09 24.51 -15.02
C ARG A 198 1.65 24.93 -13.62
N GLU A 199 0.67 25.81 -13.52
CA GLU A 199 0.12 26.25 -12.23
C GLU A 199 -0.69 25.13 -11.55
N THR A 200 -1.60 24.51 -12.29
CA THR A 200 -2.52 23.48 -11.77
C THR A 200 -1.80 22.23 -11.29
N LEU A 201 -0.72 21.82 -11.98
CA LEU A 201 0.05 20.62 -11.70
C LEU A 201 1.37 20.90 -10.95
N ALA A 202 1.54 22.12 -10.42
CA ALA A 202 2.68 22.42 -9.55
C ALA A 202 2.65 21.54 -8.30
N ASP A 203 3.83 21.07 -7.87
CA ASP A 203 4.01 20.24 -6.66
C ASP A 203 3.11 18.98 -6.64
N LEU A 204 2.80 18.41 -7.80
CA LEU A 204 2.02 17.18 -7.91
C LEU A 204 2.75 16.03 -7.20
N PRO A 205 2.06 15.20 -6.39
CA PRO A 205 2.67 14.04 -5.78
C PRO A 205 3.21 13.08 -6.86
N GLU A 206 4.45 12.64 -6.70
CA GLU A 206 5.08 11.74 -7.67
C GLU A 206 4.36 10.39 -7.76
N GLU A 207 3.84 9.92 -6.62
CA GLU A 207 3.15 8.64 -6.48
C GLU A 207 2.15 8.71 -5.33
N LEU A 208 1.01 8.06 -5.51
CA LEU A 208 0.08 7.78 -4.40
C LEU A 208 0.56 6.54 -3.66
N GLY A 209 0.67 6.61 -2.33
CA GLY A 209 1.08 5.51 -1.48
C GLY A 209 0.00 4.43 -1.34
N LEU A 210 -0.43 3.84 -2.46
CA LEU A 210 -1.42 2.76 -2.45
C LEU A 210 -0.84 1.50 -1.79
N PRO A 211 -1.66 0.69 -1.09
CA PRO A 211 -1.21 -0.56 -0.47
C PRO A 211 -0.92 -1.61 -1.54
N THR A 212 0.33 -1.68 -1.98
CA THR A 212 0.80 -2.67 -2.96
C THR A 212 1.21 -3.97 -2.26
N ASP A 213 0.98 -5.12 -2.92
CA ASP A 213 1.39 -6.44 -2.41
C ASP A 213 2.89 -6.70 -2.61
N ARG A 214 3.51 -5.94 -3.51
CA ARG A 214 4.94 -6.04 -3.85
C ARG A 214 5.56 -4.67 -4.05
N PRO A 215 6.86 -4.53 -3.78
CA PRO A 215 7.60 -3.33 -4.14
C PRO A 215 7.54 -3.09 -5.66
N ARG A 216 7.45 -1.84 -6.08
CA ARG A 216 7.50 -1.46 -7.49
C ARG A 216 8.84 -1.91 -8.10
N PRO A 217 8.83 -2.64 -9.23
CA PRO A 217 10.06 -3.05 -9.90
C PRO A 217 10.79 -1.84 -10.50
N ALA A 218 12.08 -1.97 -10.80
CA ALA A 218 12.86 -0.92 -11.46
C ALA A 218 12.35 -0.62 -12.87
N THR A 219 11.83 -1.63 -13.58
CA THR A 219 11.22 -1.53 -14.91
C THR A 219 9.89 -2.27 -14.91
N ALA A 220 8.83 -1.65 -15.42
CA ALA A 220 7.52 -2.28 -15.52
C ALA A 220 7.55 -3.44 -16.51
N THR A 221 6.91 -4.57 -16.16
CA THR A 221 6.72 -5.68 -17.10
C THR A 221 5.48 -5.49 -17.97
N HIS A 222 4.65 -4.52 -17.62
CA HIS A 222 3.36 -4.22 -18.24
C HIS A 222 2.37 -5.38 -18.25
N ARG A 223 2.57 -6.39 -17.42
CA ARG A 223 1.60 -7.46 -17.24
C ARG A 223 0.42 -6.94 -16.41
N GLY A 224 -0.77 -7.27 -16.86
CA GLY A 224 -2.01 -6.88 -16.20
C GLY A 224 -3.04 -8.00 -16.18
N ASP A 225 -4.07 -7.78 -15.39
CA ASP A 225 -5.28 -8.60 -15.41
C ASP A 225 -6.49 -7.67 -15.24
N THR A 226 -7.68 -8.19 -15.49
CA THR A 226 -8.90 -7.37 -15.53
C THR A 226 -9.99 -8.01 -14.69
N LEU A 227 -10.68 -7.19 -13.89
CA LEU A 227 -11.81 -7.59 -13.04
C LEU A 227 -13.08 -6.83 -13.46
N PRO A 228 -14.24 -7.49 -13.49
CA PRO A 228 -15.50 -6.81 -13.76
C PRO A 228 -15.89 -5.88 -12.59
N LEU A 229 -16.50 -4.74 -12.95
CA LEU A 229 -17.09 -3.77 -12.04
C LEU A 229 -18.60 -3.68 -12.33
N THR A 230 -19.42 -3.73 -11.28
CA THR A 230 -20.87 -3.56 -11.40
C THR A 230 -21.41 -2.73 -10.24
N VAL A 231 -22.25 -1.73 -10.57
CA VAL A 231 -22.97 -0.89 -9.58
C VAL A 231 -24.47 -1.11 -9.77
N PRO A 232 -25.23 -1.36 -8.70
CA PRO A 232 -26.67 -1.59 -8.76
C PRO A 232 -27.48 -0.41 -9.32
N ALA A 233 -28.63 -0.69 -9.92
CA ALA A 233 -29.50 0.31 -10.56
C ALA A 233 -30.01 1.39 -9.58
N ASP A 234 -30.31 1.01 -8.34
CA ASP A 234 -30.80 1.95 -7.32
C ASP A 234 -29.69 2.91 -6.86
N VAL A 235 -28.45 2.45 -6.77
CA VAL A 235 -27.27 3.32 -6.50
C VAL A 235 -27.05 4.24 -7.69
N HIS A 236 -27.06 3.73 -8.91
CA HIS A 236 -26.91 4.51 -10.13
C HIS A 236 -27.94 5.64 -10.22
N ALA A 237 -29.22 5.35 -9.97
CA ALA A 237 -30.28 6.35 -9.99
C ALA A 237 -30.03 7.51 -9.00
N ARG A 238 -29.54 7.21 -7.79
CA ARG A 238 -29.19 8.23 -6.79
C ARG A 238 -27.96 9.04 -7.20
N LEU A 239 -26.94 8.42 -7.82
CA LEU A 239 -25.76 9.13 -8.33
C LEU A 239 -26.15 10.11 -9.46
N VAL A 240 -27.06 9.71 -10.36
CA VAL A 240 -27.61 10.58 -11.41
C VAL A 240 -28.36 11.78 -10.80
N GLU A 241 -29.17 11.56 -9.76
CA GLU A 241 -29.87 12.63 -9.06
C GLU A 241 -28.88 13.57 -8.37
N LEU A 242 -27.88 13.05 -7.69
CA LEU A 242 -26.80 13.81 -7.04
C LEU A 242 -26.03 14.67 -8.06
N ALA A 243 -25.68 14.11 -9.22
CA ALA A 243 -25.06 14.85 -10.32
C ALA A 243 -25.92 16.03 -10.75
N ARG A 244 -27.21 15.80 -10.99
CA ARG A 244 -28.17 16.84 -11.40
C ARG A 244 -28.33 17.95 -10.35
N GLU A 245 -28.46 17.59 -9.07
CA GLU A 245 -28.59 18.55 -7.97
C GLU A 245 -27.39 19.49 -7.85
N ASN A 246 -26.19 18.96 -8.16
CA ASN A 246 -24.93 19.72 -8.03
C ASN A 246 -24.43 20.30 -9.37
N ARG A 247 -25.24 20.22 -10.44
CA ARG A 247 -24.87 20.69 -11.80
C ARG A 247 -23.54 20.07 -12.26
N ALA A 248 -23.31 18.82 -11.91
CA ALA A 248 -22.15 18.01 -12.30
C ALA A 248 -22.58 16.92 -13.27
N SER A 249 -21.64 16.36 -14.00
CA SER A 249 -21.85 15.15 -14.79
C SER A 249 -21.78 13.91 -13.89
N LEU A 250 -22.35 12.79 -14.34
CA LEU A 250 -22.21 11.50 -13.65
C LEU A 250 -20.74 11.07 -13.60
N PHE A 251 -19.95 11.39 -14.64
CA PHE A 251 -18.49 11.21 -14.65
C PHE A 251 -17.83 11.90 -13.45
N MET A 252 -18.12 13.19 -13.20
CA MET A 252 -17.55 13.95 -12.08
C MET A 252 -17.92 13.33 -10.73
N VAL A 253 -19.13 12.79 -10.57
CA VAL A 253 -19.53 12.06 -9.36
C VAL A 253 -18.72 10.80 -9.16
N VAL A 254 -18.53 10.00 -10.22
CA VAL A 254 -17.71 8.77 -10.20
C VAL A 254 -16.25 9.09 -9.95
N GLN A 255 -15.72 10.15 -10.55
CA GLN A 255 -14.36 10.65 -10.32
C GLN A 255 -14.15 11.09 -8.86
N ALA A 256 -15.06 11.87 -8.30
CA ALA A 256 -14.99 12.28 -6.89
C ALA A 256 -15.04 11.09 -5.93
N ALA A 257 -15.86 10.07 -6.26
CA ALA A 257 -15.90 8.82 -5.49
C ALA A 257 -14.60 8.02 -5.61
N LEU A 258 -14.01 7.95 -6.81
CA LEU A 258 -12.70 7.31 -7.02
C LEU A 258 -11.59 8.06 -6.27
N ALA A 259 -11.58 9.39 -6.33
CA ALA A 259 -10.64 10.21 -5.57
C ALA A 259 -10.78 9.97 -4.06
N THR A 260 -12.02 9.83 -3.55
CA THR A 260 -12.28 9.47 -2.15
C THR A 260 -11.68 8.10 -1.79
N LEU A 261 -11.88 7.08 -2.64
CA LEU A 261 -11.27 5.77 -2.44
C LEU A 261 -9.74 5.86 -2.39
N LEU A 262 -9.14 6.48 -3.41
CA LEU A 262 -7.68 6.59 -3.53
C LEU A 262 -7.08 7.38 -2.36
N SER A 263 -7.73 8.45 -1.93
CA SER A 263 -7.32 9.23 -0.76
C SER A 263 -7.31 8.39 0.51
N LYS A 264 -8.38 7.63 0.77
CA LYS A 264 -8.47 6.78 1.97
C LYS A 264 -7.49 5.60 1.95
N LEU A 265 -7.13 5.10 0.78
CA LEU A 265 -6.15 4.02 0.64
C LEU A 265 -4.70 4.52 0.75
N SER A 266 -4.40 5.71 0.23
CA SER A 266 -3.06 6.27 0.20
C SER A 266 -2.74 7.19 1.38
N GLY A 267 -3.75 7.71 2.06
CA GLY A 267 -3.61 8.79 3.05
C GLY A 267 -3.35 10.17 2.45
N SER A 268 -3.32 10.31 1.12
CA SER A 268 -3.13 11.61 0.44
C SER A 268 -4.45 12.35 0.30
N THR A 269 -4.43 13.65 0.50
CA THR A 269 -5.57 14.55 0.19
C THR A 269 -5.47 15.19 -1.19
N ASP A 270 -4.40 14.93 -1.93
CA ASP A 270 -4.12 15.41 -3.27
C ASP A 270 -4.04 14.22 -4.22
N VAL A 271 -5.05 14.06 -5.08
CA VAL A 271 -5.24 12.85 -5.87
C VAL A 271 -5.31 13.17 -7.37
N PRO A 272 -4.24 12.93 -8.13
CA PRO A 272 -4.26 13.04 -9.58
C PRO A 272 -4.86 11.79 -10.22
N ILE A 273 -5.80 11.99 -11.13
CA ILE A 273 -6.44 10.93 -11.94
C ILE A 273 -6.30 11.32 -13.41
N GLY A 274 -5.76 10.42 -14.22
CA GLY A 274 -5.77 10.56 -15.67
C GLY A 274 -7.14 10.23 -16.26
N THR A 275 -7.56 10.97 -17.28
CA THR A 275 -8.75 10.62 -18.06
C THR A 275 -8.52 10.85 -19.55
N PRO A 276 -8.91 9.91 -20.43
CA PRO A 276 -8.85 10.14 -21.87
C PRO A 276 -10.05 10.98 -22.31
N ILE A 277 -9.81 11.86 -23.27
CA ILE A 277 -10.83 12.63 -24.00
C ILE A 277 -10.74 12.36 -25.49
N ALA A 278 -11.86 12.45 -26.19
CA ALA A 278 -11.95 12.04 -27.60
C ALA A 278 -11.03 12.83 -28.54
N GLY A 279 -10.73 14.10 -28.25
CA GLY A 279 -9.89 14.96 -29.08
C GLY A 279 -10.48 15.30 -30.46
N ARG A 280 -11.77 15.01 -30.67
CA ARG A 280 -12.53 15.27 -31.91
C ARG A 280 -13.38 16.53 -31.69
N THR A 281 -12.79 17.68 -31.95
CA THR A 281 -13.40 18.99 -31.68
C THR A 281 -14.17 19.55 -32.89
N ASP A 282 -14.10 18.87 -34.05
CA ASP A 282 -14.82 19.23 -35.27
C ASP A 282 -15.54 18.00 -35.84
N ALA A 283 -16.78 18.20 -36.32
CA ALA A 283 -17.60 17.15 -36.88
C ALA A 283 -16.99 16.47 -38.14
N ALA A 284 -16.07 17.13 -38.84
CA ALA A 284 -15.33 16.54 -39.96
C ALA A 284 -14.43 15.36 -39.49
N LEU A 285 -14.12 15.26 -38.21
CA LEU A 285 -13.27 14.21 -37.64
C LEU A 285 -14.07 12.97 -37.18
N ASP A 286 -15.40 13.07 -37.08
CA ASP A 286 -16.25 12.01 -36.47
C ASP A 286 -16.18 10.69 -37.23
N ASP A 287 -16.10 10.75 -38.56
CA ASP A 287 -16.06 9.57 -39.44
C ASP A 287 -14.63 9.09 -39.77
N LEU A 288 -13.60 9.64 -39.11
CA LEU A 288 -12.20 9.24 -39.34
C LEU A 288 -11.76 8.12 -38.38
N VAL A 289 -10.90 7.24 -38.88
CA VAL A 289 -10.03 6.41 -38.06
C VAL A 289 -8.71 7.17 -37.86
N GLY A 290 -8.26 7.34 -36.61
CA GLY A 290 -7.03 8.08 -36.30
C GLY A 290 -6.74 8.15 -34.80
N PHE A 291 -5.57 8.63 -34.41
CA PHE A 291 -5.15 8.78 -33.04
C PHE A 291 -5.44 10.20 -32.53
N PHE A 292 -6.68 10.48 -32.20
CA PHE A 292 -7.16 11.79 -31.74
C PHE A 292 -7.16 11.94 -30.22
N VAL A 293 -7.24 10.82 -29.49
CA VAL A 293 -7.37 10.83 -28.02
C VAL A 293 -6.27 11.66 -27.37
N ASN A 294 -6.64 12.55 -26.47
CA ASN A 294 -5.75 13.23 -25.55
C ASN A 294 -6.01 12.75 -24.11
N THR A 295 -5.09 13.01 -23.20
CA THR A 295 -5.23 12.65 -21.79
C THR A 295 -5.15 13.90 -20.92
N LEU A 296 -6.13 14.10 -20.06
CA LEU A 296 -6.11 15.15 -19.05
C LEU A 296 -5.71 14.59 -17.69
N VAL A 297 -5.04 15.43 -16.89
CA VAL A 297 -4.73 15.13 -15.49
C VAL A 297 -5.69 15.90 -14.60
N LEU A 298 -6.68 15.21 -14.05
CA LEU A 298 -7.69 15.80 -13.18
C LEU A 298 -7.21 15.67 -11.73
N ARG A 299 -6.89 16.80 -11.10
CA ARG A 299 -6.35 16.85 -9.74
C ARG A 299 -7.47 17.14 -8.76
N ALA A 300 -7.79 16.18 -7.89
CA ALA A 300 -8.81 16.33 -6.86
C ALA A 300 -8.18 16.76 -5.53
N ASP A 301 -8.68 17.85 -4.95
CA ASP A 301 -8.33 18.37 -3.62
C ASP A 301 -9.34 17.91 -2.57
N LEU A 302 -8.92 16.98 -1.70
CA LEU A 302 -9.71 16.43 -0.60
C LEU A 302 -9.33 17.02 0.76
N SER A 303 -8.54 18.08 0.79
CA SER A 303 -8.09 18.72 2.02
C SER A 303 -9.24 19.30 2.85
N GLY A 304 -9.07 19.34 4.19
CA GLY A 304 -10.01 19.96 5.11
C GLY A 304 -11.27 19.12 5.40
N THR A 305 -11.21 17.80 5.22
CA THR A 305 -12.32 16.86 5.51
C THR A 305 -13.69 17.30 4.93
N PRO A 306 -13.78 17.54 3.61
CA PRO A 306 -15.02 18.02 3.00
C PRO A 306 -16.14 16.98 3.09
N THR A 307 -17.38 17.42 2.99
CA THR A 307 -18.51 16.56 2.61
C THR A 307 -18.33 16.12 1.16
N PHE A 308 -19.00 15.03 0.76
CA PHE A 308 -18.91 14.60 -0.64
C PHE A 308 -19.47 15.68 -1.60
N ARG A 309 -20.50 16.40 -1.21
CA ARG A 309 -21.06 17.50 -2.01
C ARG A 309 -20.08 18.66 -2.19
N GLU A 310 -19.32 19.01 -1.17
CA GLU A 310 -18.24 20.02 -1.27
C GLU A 310 -17.10 19.53 -2.16
N LEU A 311 -16.70 18.27 -2.03
CA LEU A 311 -15.69 17.66 -2.92
C LEU A 311 -16.17 17.67 -4.37
N LEU A 312 -17.43 17.28 -4.63
CA LEU A 312 -17.99 17.27 -5.97
C LEU A 312 -18.02 18.67 -6.60
N ALA A 313 -18.27 19.70 -5.80
CA ALA A 313 -18.18 21.08 -6.29
C ALA A 313 -16.75 21.46 -6.70
N ARG A 314 -15.74 21.08 -5.89
CA ARG A 314 -14.32 21.30 -6.23
C ARG A 314 -13.92 20.55 -7.50
N VAL A 315 -14.30 19.28 -7.60
CA VAL A 315 -14.03 18.43 -8.77
C VAL A 315 -14.68 19.03 -10.02
N ARG A 316 -15.95 19.41 -9.96
CA ARG A 316 -16.64 20.05 -11.10
C ARG A 316 -15.92 21.31 -11.58
N ASP A 317 -15.54 22.19 -10.66
CA ASP A 317 -14.89 23.45 -11.02
C ASP A 317 -13.49 23.19 -11.63
N ALA A 318 -12.73 22.26 -11.07
CA ALA A 318 -11.42 21.83 -11.62
C ALA A 318 -11.55 21.19 -13.00
N ASP A 319 -12.53 20.31 -13.19
CA ASP A 319 -12.75 19.62 -14.47
C ASP A 319 -13.18 20.58 -15.57
N LEU A 320 -14.07 21.53 -15.26
CA LEU A 320 -14.49 22.54 -16.24
C LEU A 320 -13.31 23.38 -16.74
N HIS A 321 -12.43 23.81 -15.83
CA HIS A 321 -11.21 24.49 -16.22
C HIS A 321 -10.25 23.60 -17.01
N ALA A 322 -10.13 22.31 -16.63
CA ALA A 322 -9.30 21.36 -17.39
C ALA A 322 -9.82 21.17 -18.82
N TYR A 323 -11.14 21.08 -19.01
CA TYR A 323 -11.76 20.99 -20.35
C TYR A 323 -11.59 22.27 -21.20
N GLU A 324 -11.56 23.44 -20.59
CA GLU A 324 -11.24 24.70 -21.28
C GLU A 324 -9.78 24.73 -21.79
N HIS A 325 -8.91 23.86 -21.23
CA HIS A 325 -7.48 23.79 -21.56
C HIS A 325 -7.07 22.42 -22.12
N GLN A 326 -7.96 21.74 -22.85
CA GLN A 326 -7.80 20.36 -23.29
C GLN A 326 -6.98 20.17 -24.57
N ASP A 327 -6.62 21.26 -25.27
CA ASP A 327 -5.99 21.16 -26.59
C ASP A 327 -4.49 20.85 -26.53
N VAL A 328 -3.82 21.17 -25.40
CA VAL A 328 -2.41 20.80 -25.21
C VAL A 328 -2.25 19.30 -25.19
N PRO A 329 -1.47 18.71 -26.08
CA PRO A 329 -1.18 17.28 -26.05
C PRO A 329 -0.49 16.88 -24.74
N PHE A 330 -0.92 15.76 -24.14
CA PHE A 330 -0.37 15.24 -22.89
C PHE A 330 1.15 15.06 -22.94
N GLU A 331 1.66 14.64 -24.09
CA GLU A 331 3.08 14.45 -24.35
C GLU A 331 3.86 15.76 -24.18
N ARG A 332 3.32 16.85 -24.72
CA ARG A 332 3.94 18.17 -24.59
C ARG A 332 3.90 18.66 -23.15
N LEU A 333 2.80 18.37 -22.45
CA LEU A 333 2.67 18.69 -21.04
C LEU A 333 3.74 17.97 -20.19
N VAL A 334 3.98 16.67 -20.44
CA VAL A 334 5.03 15.90 -19.75
C VAL A 334 6.43 16.48 -20.03
N GLU A 335 6.72 16.87 -21.27
CA GLU A 335 8.00 17.50 -21.62
C GLU A 335 8.23 18.81 -20.86
N VAL A 336 7.19 19.64 -20.78
CA VAL A 336 7.25 20.98 -20.16
C VAL A 336 7.35 20.90 -18.63
N LEU A 337 6.60 19.99 -18.00
CA LEU A 337 6.62 19.77 -16.56
C LEU A 337 7.85 18.99 -16.11
N ASN A 338 8.45 18.22 -17.02
CA ASN A 338 9.66 17.41 -16.81
C ASN A 338 9.66 16.65 -15.47
N PRO A 339 8.64 15.81 -15.17
CA PRO A 339 8.58 15.07 -13.93
C PRO A 339 9.76 14.09 -13.81
N PRO A 340 10.11 13.62 -12.59
CA PRO A 340 11.14 12.61 -12.41
C PRO A 340 10.87 11.38 -13.26
N ARG A 341 11.85 10.97 -14.06
CA ARG A 341 11.72 9.82 -14.97
C ARG A 341 11.85 8.53 -14.22
N ALA A 342 10.87 7.64 -14.34
CA ALA A 342 10.88 6.29 -13.82
C ALA A 342 10.39 5.32 -14.89
N MET A 343 11.15 4.21 -15.11
CA MET A 343 10.83 3.18 -16.12
C MET A 343 9.62 2.31 -15.71
N ALA A 344 9.23 2.35 -14.45
CA ALA A 344 8.16 1.53 -13.91
C ALA A 344 6.92 2.33 -13.49
N ARG A 345 6.86 3.63 -13.82
CA ARG A 345 5.78 4.51 -13.37
C ARG A 345 5.37 5.47 -14.49
N HIS A 346 4.05 5.56 -14.71
CA HIS A 346 3.52 6.57 -15.64
C HIS A 346 3.75 7.98 -15.07
N PRO A 347 4.23 8.94 -15.87
CA PRO A 347 4.40 10.31 -15.40
C PRO A 347 3.06 10.97 -15.05
N LEU A 348 3.07 11.86 -14.07
CA LEU A 348 1.98 12.70 -13.59
C LEU A 348 0.83 11.97 -12.87
N PHE A 349 0.51 10.72 -13.18
CA PHE A 349 -0.53 9.94 -12.50
C PHE A 349 -0.32 8.43 -12.73
N GLN A 350 -0.87 7.58 -11.84
CA GLN A 350 -0.80 6.12 -11.93
C GLN A 350 -2.18 5.47 -12.03
N THR A 351 -3.25 6.25 -11.79
CA THR A 351 -4.63 5.78 -11.90
C THR A 351 -5.34 6.47 -13.04
N LEU A 352 -5.96 5.69 -13.94
CA LEU A 352 -6.77 6.16 -15.06
C LEU A 352 -8.26 5.92 -14.77
N LEU A 353 -9.10 6.87 -15.11
CA LEU A 353 -10.55 6.70 -15.17
C LEU A 353 -11.04 6.93 -16.59
N THR A 354 -11.60 5.91 -17.20
CA THR A 354 -12.20 5.97 -18.54
C THR A 354 -13.71 5.92 -18.41
N TRP A 355 -14.39 6.84 -19.05
CA TRP A 355 -15.83 6.85 -19.17
C TRP A 355 -16.24 6.47 -20.59
N ASN A 356 -16.97 5.37 -20.74
CA ASN A 356 -17.54 4.99 -22.02
C ASN A 356 -18.99 5.43 -22.07
N ASP A 357 -19.35 6.15 -23.11
CA ASP A 357 -20.73 6.55 -23.35
C ASP A 357 -21.58 5.40 -23.92
N ASN A 358 -22.90 5.61 -23.93
CA ASN A 358 -23.86 4.59 -24.38
C ASN A 358 -23.71 4.25 -25.87
N ASP A 359 -23.28 5.19 -26.69
CA ASP A 359 -23.11 5.00 -28.13
C ASP A 359 -21.92 4.09 -28.43
N GLN A 360 -20.81 4.25 -27.72
CA GLN A 360 -19.63 3.38 -27.83
C GLN A 360 -19.96 1.94 -27.37
N ARG A 361 -20.74 1.80 -26.30
CA ARG A 361 -21.18 0.50 -25.83
C ARG A 361 -22.11 -0.19 -26.85
N GLN A 362 -23.10 0.54 -27.38
CA GLN A 362 -24.01 0.01 -28.38
C GLN A 362 -23.25 -0.44 -29.63
N ALA A 363 -22.28 0.32 -30.09
CA ALA A 363 -21.45 -0.05 -31.22
C ALA A 363 -20.65 -1.35 -30.99
N ARG A 364 -20.18 -1.59 -29.76
CA ARG A 364 -19.41 -2.81 -29.41
C ARG A 364 -20.30 -4.02 -29.15
N THR A 365 -21.53 -3.82 -28.66
CA THR A 365 -22.44 -4.93 -28.27
C THR A 365 -23.55 -5.19 -29.26
N ALA A 366 -23.78 -4.30 -30.24
CA ALA A 366 -24.81 -4.46 -31.25
C ALA A 366 -24.53 -5.70 -32.10
N ALA A 367 -25.53 -6.57 -32.20
CA ALA A 367 -25.52 -7.59 -33.24
C ALA A 367 -25.90 -6.95 -34.58
N ALA A 368 -25.00 -7.06 -35.54
CA ALA A 368 -25.33 -6.68 -36.93
C ALA A 368 -25.75 -7.91 -37.70
N GLU A 369 -26.95 -7.83 -38.30
CA GLU A 369 -27.46 -8.85 -39.19
C GLU A 369 -27.08 -8.48 -40.63
N LEU A 370 -26.25 -9.31 -41.23
CA LEU A 370 -25.87 -9.26 -42.63
C LEU A 370 -26.49 -10.42 -43.36
N PRO A 371 -26.66 -10.38 -44.69
CA PRO A 371 -27.22 -11.50 -45.44
C PRO A 371 -26.43 -12.80 -45.20
N GLY A 372 -27.04 -13.74 -44.48
CA GLY A 372 -26.45 -15.05 -44.12
C GLY A 372 -25.39 -15.05 -43.02
N LEU A 373 -25.16 -13.91 -42.33
CA LEU A 373 -24.13 -13.76 -41.30
C LEU A 373 -24.62 -12.88 -40.16
N THR A 374 -24.53 -13.36 -38.94
CA THR A 374 -24.74 -12.58 -37.71
C THR A 374 -23.38 -12.20 -37.10
N VAL A 375 -23.18 -10.93 -36.83
CA VAL A 375 -21.93 -10.40 -36.24
C VAL A 375 -22.19 -9.93 -34.81
N ARG A 376 -21.35 -10.34 -33.86
CA ARG A 376 -21.42 -9.91 -32.47
C ARG A 376 -20.03 -9.58 -31.96
N GLY A 377 -19.94 -8.60 -31.07
CA GLY A 377 -18.69 -8.35 -30.35
C GLY A 377 -18.24 -9.57 -29.53
N HIS A 378 -16.94 -9.84 -29.54
CA HIS A 378 -16.33 -10.90 -28.76
C HIS A 378 -15.24 -10.28 -27.88
N ASN A 379 -14.98 -10.85 -26.69
CA ASN A 379 -13.97 -10.32 -25.79
C ASN A 379 -12.57 -10.72 -26.26
N ALA A 380 -11.66 -9.76 -26.33
CA ALA A 380 -10.25 -10.00 -26.62
C ALA A 380 -9.41 -9.21 -25.62
N GLU A 381 -8.63 -9.89 -24.80
CA GLU A 381 -7.80 -9.30 -23.75
C GLU A 381 -6.33 -9.43 -24.10
N THR A 382 -5.55 -8.37 -23.88
CA THR A 382 -4.09 -8.38 -24.07
C THR A 382 -3.34 -8.82 -22.83
N ARG A 383 -4.01 -8.89 -21.68
CA ARG A 383 -3.41 -9.08 -20.34
C ARG A 383 -2.24 -8.12 -20.07
N THR A 384 -2.38 -6.89 -20.54
CA THR A 384 -1.41 -5.83 -20.31
C THR A 384 -2.00 -4.75 -19.41
N ALA A 385 -1.15 -4.05 -18.65
CA ALA A 385 -1.51 -2.88 -17.87
C ALA A 385 -0.50 -1.75 -18.14
N ARG A 386 -1.01 -0.59 -18.53
CA ARG A 386 -0.22 0.63 -18.75
C ARG A 386 -0.10 1.48 -17.49
N PHE A 387 -1.08 1.36 -16.61
CA PHE A 387 -1.20 2.10 -15.35
C PHE A 387 -1.23 1.12 -14.19
N ASP A 388 -1.01 1.62 -13.00
CA ASP A 388 -1.17 0.80 -11.80
C ASP A 388 -2.61 0.30 -11.68
N LEU A 389 -3.58 1.22 -11.87
CA LEU A 389 -5.01 0.96 -11.88
C LEU A 389 -5.67 1.72 -13.04
N SER A 390 -6.54 1.05 -13.78
CA SER A 390 -7.36 1.68 -14.82
C SER A 390 -8.82 1.26 -14.65
N PHE A 391 -9.64 2.20 -14.20
CA PHE A 391 -11.08 2.02 -14.05
C PHE A 391 -11.77 2.44 -15.35
N THR A 392 -12.48 1.52 -15.97
CA THR A 392 -13.40 1.81 -17.06
C THR A 392 -14.82 1.72 -16.54
N VAL A 393 -15.64 2.74 -16.74
CA VAL A 393 -17.03 2.78 -16.27
C VAL A 393 -17.95 3.12 -17.43
N GLU A 394 -19.06 2.42 -17.51
CA GLU A 394 -20.08 2.55 -18.55
C GLU A 394 -21.44 2.71 -17.89
N GLU A 395 -22.24 3.65 -18.35
CA GLU A 395 -23.62 3.81 -17.92
C GLU A 395 -24.53 2.79 -18.62
N ARG A 396 -25.37 2.12 -17.83
CA ARG A 396 -26.43 1.27 -18.36
C ARG A 396 -27.77 1.97 -18.20
N GLN A 397 -28.54 1.93 -19.28
CA GLN A 397 -29.90 2.49 -19.31
C GLN A 397 -30.88 1.45 -19.83
N THR A 398 -32.12 1.48 -19.32
CA THR A 398 -33.22 0.74 -19.85
C THR A 398 -33.60 1.25 -21.26
N ARG A 399 -34.45 0.55 -21.97
CA ARG A 399 -34.99 1.01 -23.28
C ARG A 399 -35.74 2.37 -23.19
N THR A 400 -36.17 2.76 -22.00
CA THR A 400 -36.84 4.03 -21.74
C THR A 400 -35.91 5.14 -21.25
N GLY A 401 -34.57 4.90 -21.21
CA GLY A 401 -33.59 5.85 -20.76
C GLY A 401 -33.42 5.95 -19.23
N ALA A 402 -34.09 5.07 -18.46
CA ALA A 402 -33.92 5.08 -17.00
C ALA A 402 -32.59 4.39 -16.59
N PRO A 403 -31.96 4.83 -15.47
CA PRO A 403 -30.76 4.20 -14.94
C PRO A 403 -30.93 2.70 -14.67
N ASP A 404 -30.02 1.85 -15.18
CA ASP A 404 -30.02 0.38 -15.05
C ASP A 404 -28.71 -0.16 -14.48
N GLY A 405 -28.03 0.66 -13.70
CA GLY A 405 -26.73 0.34 -13.10
C GLY A 405 -25.56 0.92 -13.88
N LEU A 406 -24.35 0.83 -13.28
CA LEU A 406 -23.11 1.05 -13.99
C LEU A 406 -22.41 -0.31 -14.18
N SER A 407 -21.78 -0.48 -15.32
CA SER A 407 -20.91 -1.61 -15.59
C SER A 407 -19.51 -1.12 -15.94
N GLY A 408 -18.53 -2.02 -15.90
CA GLY A 408 -17.17 -1.63 -16.25
C GLY A 408 -16.15 -2.66 -15.86
N ALA A 409 -14.92 -2.24 -15.74
CA ALA A 409 -13.80 -3.10 -15.38
C ALA A 409 -12.70 -2.32 -14.64
N LEU A 410 -11.97 -3.02 -13.80
CA LEU A 410 -10.68 -2.62 -13.29
C LEU A 410 -9.59 -3.43 -13.98
N ASN A 411 -8.76 -2.78 -14.79
CA ASN A 411 -7.48 -3.33 -15.25
C ASN A 411 -6.39 -2.87 -14.29
N TYR A 412 -5.53 -3.79 -13.85
CA TYR A 412 -4.52 -3.52 -12.84
C TYR A 412 -3.18 -4.17 -13.17
N SER A 413 -2.09 -3.56 -12.68
CA SER A 413 -0.74 -4.08 -12.84
C SER A 413 -0.48 -5.25 -11.90
N THR A 414 -0.19 -6.44 -12.45
CA THR A 414 0.20 -7.62 -11.67
C THR A 414 1.62 -7.54 -11.13
N ASP A 415 2.40 -6.54 -11.52
CA ASP A 415 3.68 -6.23 -10.90
C ASP A 415 3.50 -5.69 -9.46
N LEU A 416 2.35 -5.08 -9.16
CA LEU A 416 2.07 -4.41 -7.89
C LEU A 416 1.02 -5.12 -7.05
N PHE A 417 -0.03 -5.66 -7.69
CA PHE A 417 -1.22 -6.14 -6.99
C PHE A 417 -1.51 -7.61 -7.29
N ASP A 418 -1.93 -8.32 -6.25
CA ASP A 418 -2.56 -9.62 -6.37
C ASP A 418 -4.04 -9.45 -6.78
N ARG A 419 -4.61 -10.51 -7.35
CA ARG A 419 -6.01 -10.51 -7.75
C ARG A 419 -6.96 -10.19 -6.59
N SER A 420 -6.70 -10.74 -5.40
CA SER A 420 -7.51 -10.49 -4.19
C SER A 420 -7.48 -9.02 -3.76
N THR A 421 -6.33 -8.36 -3.87
CA THR A 421 -6.20 -6.92 -3.57
C THR A 421 -6.97 -6.09 -4.59
N ALA A 422 -6.87 -6.42 -5.88
CA ALA A 422 -7.64 -5.76 -6.92
C ALA A 422 -9.16 -5.99 -6.76
N GLU A 423 -9.60 -7.20 -6.39
CA GLU A 423 -11.00 -7.50 -6.04
C GLU A 423 -11.47 -6.61 -4.87
N SER A 424 -10.66 -6.44 -3.84
CA SER A 424 -10.99 -5.53 -2.73
C SER A 424 -11.12 -4.06 -3.16
N PHE A 425 -10.34 -3.60 -4.15
CA PHE A 425 -10.48 -2.25 -4.69
C PHE A 425 -11.81 -2.05 -5.42
N VAL A 426 -12.24 -3.03 -6.21
CA VAL A 426 -13.55 -3.00 -6.88
C VAL A 426 -14.69 -2.96 -5.87
N GLU A 427 -14.63 -3.82 -4.84
CA GLU A 427 -15.65 -3.86 -3.78
C GLU A 427 -15.71 -2.55 -3.00
N ARG A 428 -14.55 -2.03 -2.59
CA ARG A 428 -14.45 -0.74 -1.87
C ARG A 428 -14.93 0.42 -2.72
N PHE A 429 -14.60 0.44 -4.01
CA PHE A 429 -15.10 1.47 -4.92
C PHE A 429 -16.63 1.45 -5.02
N THR A 430 -17.21 0.27 -5.19
CA THR A 430 -18.68 0.10 -5.22
C THR A 430 -19.31 0.55 -3.90
N ARG A 431 -18.67 0.25 -2.77
CA ARG A 431 -19.11 0.68 -1.43
C ARG A 431 -19.04 2.20 -1.26
N VAL A 432 -17.96 2.83 -1.73
CA VAL A 432 -17.86 4.31 -1.74
C VAL A 432 -19.00 4.91 -2.54
N LEU A 433 -19.26 4.43 -3.77
CA LEU A 433 -20.36 4.92 -4.60
C LEU A 433 -21.72 4.80 -3.91
N ALA A 434 -21.97 3.67 -3.25
CA ALA A 434 -23.21 3.47 -2.48
C ALA A 434 -23.30 4.40 -1.26
N ALA A 435 -22.20 4.59 -0.52
CA ALA A 435 -22.15 5.44 0.67
C ALA A 435 -22.37 6.92 0.33
N VAL A 436 -21.71 7.44 -0.70
CA VAL A 436 -21.87 8.85 -1.11
C VAL A 436 -23.24 9.11 -1.74
N ALA A 437 -23.82 8.12 -2.41
CA ALA A 437 -25.21 8.20 -2.90
C ALA A 437 -26.24 8.25 -1.76
N ALA A 438 -25.96 7.56 -0.64
CA ALA A 438 -26.84 7.52 0.52
C ALA A 438 -26.71 8.75 1.43
N ALA A 439 -25.53 9.31 1.59
CA ALA A 439 -25.24 10.40 2.52
C ALA A 439 -24.24 11.43 1.94
N PRO A 440 -24.59 12.18 0.89
CA PRO A 440 -23.67 13.10 0.22
C PRO A 440 -23.25 14.30 1.08
N ASP A 441 -23.99 14.63 2.12
CA ASP A 441 -23.69 15.72 3.06
C ASP A 441 -22.85 15.26 4.26
N ALA A 442 -22.51 13.95 4.34
CA ALA A 442 -21.57 13.46 5.33
C ALA A 442 -20.11 13.74 4.91
N PRO A 443 -19.20 14.02 5.87
CA PRO A 443 -17.78 14.11 5.58
C PRO A 443 -17.25 12.83 4.91
N ILE A 444 -16.43 12.97 3.87
CA ILE A 444 -15.85 11.81 3.16
C ILE A 444 -14.98 10.93 4.07
N ALA A 445 -14.42 11.51 5.14
CA ALA A 445 -13.69 10.79 6.17
C ALA A 445 -14.54 9.69 6.82
N ARG A 446 -15.86 9.84 6.91
CA ARG A 446 -16.78 8.84 7.50
C ARG A 446 -17.18 7.72 6.56
N VAL A 447 -16.77 7.75 5.30
CA VAL A 447 -17.03 6.64 4.38
C VAL A 447 -16.24 5.42 4.83
N ASP A 448 -16.94 4.37 5.22
CA ASP A 448 -16.33 3.11 5.65
C ASP A 448 -15.96 2.26 4.42
N LEU A 449 -14.68 1.95 4.28
CA LEU A 449 -14.17 1.08 3.20
C LEU A 449 -14.24 -0.41 3.56
N LEU A 450 -14.32 -0.74 4.86
CA LEU A 450 -14.28 -2.12 5.30
C LEU A 450 -15.63 -2.83 5.11
N SER A 451 -15.61 -4.08 4.71
CA SER A 451 -16.76 -4.97 4.81
C SER A 451 -17.03 -5.32 6.27
N GLY A 452 -18.21 -5.91 6.56
CA GLY A 452 -18.50 -6.41 7.90
C GLY A 452 -17.49 -7.47 8.35
N ASP A 453 -17.06 -8.35 7.45
CA ASP A 453 -16.07 -9.39 7.73
C ASP A 453 -14.66 -8.82 7.95
N GLU A 454 -14.22 -7.89 7.09
CA GLU A 454 -12.94 -7.17 7.28
C GLU A 454 -12.93 -6.40 8.60
N ARG A 455 -14.04 -5.72 8.92
CA ARG A 455 -14.18 -5.01 10.19
C ARG A 455 -14.08 -5.96 11.39
N HIS A 456 -14.76 -7.10 11.33
CA HIS A 456 -14.67 -8.14 12.37
C HIS A 456 -13.25 -8.72 12.47
N GLU A 457 -12.56 -8.94 11.35
CA GLU A 457 -11.17 -9.42 11.35
C GLU A 457 -10.24 -8.41 12.06
N VAL A 458 -10.30 -7.14 11.65
CA VAL A 458 -9.37 -6.10 12.14
C VAL A 458 -9.69 -5.68 13.58
N LEU A 459 -10.98 -5.54 13.95
CA LEU A 459 -11.35 -5.02 15.27
C LEU A 459 -11.49 -6.12 16.34
N ASP A 460 -12.03 -7.29 15.95
CA ASP A 460 -12.37 -8.33 16.92
C ASP A 460 -11.35 -9.46 16.90
N ARG A 461 -11.08 -10.11 15.75
CA ARG A 461 -10.18 -11.27 15.71
C ARG A 461 -8.72 -10.90 15.96
N ALA A 462 -8.22 -9.85 15.32
CA ALA A 462 -6.85 -9.38 15.56
C ALA A 462 -6.63 -8.93 17.00
N ASN A 463 -7.70 -8.57 17.70
CA ASN A 463 -7.72 -8.14 19.09
C ASN A 463 -8.32 -9.19 20.06
N ALA A 464 -8.49 -10.43 19.63
CA ALA A 464 -8.99 -11.53 20.49
C ALA A 464 -7.90 -12.04 21.45
N THR A 465 -7.35 -11.14 22.25
CA THR A 465 -6.19 -11.36 23.14
C THR A 465 -6.57 -11.58 24.59
N ALA A 466 -7.88 -11.70 24.89
CA ALA A 466 -8.37 -11.91 26.25
C ALA A 466 -7.78 -13.19 26.87
N ARG A 467 -7.15 -13.05 28.02
CA ARG A 467 -6.51 -14.12 28.81
C ARG A 467 -6.74 -13.91 30.27
N ASP A 468 -6.93 -15.01 31.00
CA ASP A 468 -6.89 -14.97 32.44
C ASP A 468 -5.46 -14.80 32.94
N VAL A 469 -5.26 -13.85 33.85
CA VAL A 469 -3.96 -13.60 34.48
C VAL A 469 -4.10 -13.77 36.01
N PRO A 470 -3.02 -14.17 36.71
CA PRO A 470 -3.05 -14.26 38.17
C PRO A 470 -3.44 -12.92 38.80
N SER A 471 -4.33 -12.96 39.78
CA SER A 471 -4.69 -11.78 40.58
C SER A 471 -3.62 -11.43 41.65
N ALA A 472 -2.50 -12.15 41.67
CA ALA A 472 -1.37 -11.92 42.55
C ALA A 472 -0.46 -10.80 42.02
N THR A 473 0.27 -10.17 42.94
CA THR A 473 1.32 -9.17 42.63
C THR A 473 2.66 -9.85 42.34
N VAL A 474 3.60 -9.11 41.68
CA VAL A 474 4.96 -9.63 41.38
C VAL A 474 5.68 -10.16 42.63
N PRO A 475 5.67 -9.47 43.81
CA PRO A 475 6.32 -10.00 44.99
C PRO A 475 5.66 -11.26 45.57
N GLU A 476 4.35 -11.45 45.42
CA GLU A 476 3.65 -12.67 45.80
C GLU A 476 4.00 -13.85 44.91
N LEU A 477 4.04 -13.67 43.63
CA LEU A 477 4.47 -14.68 42.64
C LEU A 477 5.92 -15.10 42.89
N PHE A 478 6.82 -14.11 43.13
CA PHE A 478 8.21 -14.37 43.46
C PHE A 478 8.36 -15.15 44.80
N ALA A 479 7.66 -14.74 45.86
CA ALA A 479 7.69 -15.43 47.14
C ALA A 479 7.22 -16.89 47.01
N ALA A 480 6.14 -17.14 46.26
CA ALA A 480 5.68 -18.49 46.00
C ALA A 480 6.73 -19.35 45.27
N ARG A 481 7.43 -18.76 44.32
CA ARG A 481 8.53 -19.45 43.59
C ARG A 481 9.71 -19.72 44.51
N ALA A 482 10.14 -18.74 45.31
CA ALA A 482 11.24 -18.89 46.27
C ALA A 482 10.96 -19.96 47.32
N ALA A 483 9.70 -20.09 47.77
CA ALA A 483 9.28 -21.15 48.70
C ALA A 483 9.30 -22.54 48.02
N ALA A 484 8.97 -22.64 46.74
CA ALA A 484 8.95 -23.90 46.01
C ALA A 484 10.36 -24.43 45.67
N THR A 485 11.32 -23.55 45.41
CA THR A 485 12.69 -23.92 44.98
C THR A 485 13.75 -23.04 45.67
N PRO A 486 13.87 -23.09 47.03
CA PRO A 486 14.71 -22.13 47.76
C PRO A 486 16.20 -22.23 47.45
N ASP A 487 16.68 -23.41 47.15
CA ASP A 487 18.11 -23.67 46.88
C ASP A 487 18.52 -23.45 45.40
N ALA A 488 17.54 -23.24 44.51
CA ALA A 488 17.81 -23.00 43.08
C ALA A 488 18.51 -21.66 42.88
N PRO A 489 19.44 -21.54 41.88
CA PRO A 489 20.10 -20.28 41.59
C PRO A 489 19.12 -19.28 40.98
N ALA A 490 18.96 -18.12 41.62
CA ALA A 490 18.07 -17.03 41.13
C ALA A 490 18.83 -15.94 40.39
N LEU A 491 19.98 -15.53 40.90
CA LEU A 491 20.75 -14.38 40.39
C LEU A 491 22.23 -14.69 40.38
N ALA A 492 22.89 -14.38 39.28
CA ALA A 492 24.35 -14.39 39.17
C ALA A 492 24.87 -12.98 38.84
N PHE A 493 25.92 -12.55 39.53
CA PHE A 493 26.61 -11.26 39.27
C PHE A 493 28.12 -11.42 39.54
N GLY A 494 28.94 -11.34 38.52
CA GLY A 494 30.35 -11.69 38.59
C GLY A 494 30.56 -13.17 39.02
N GLU A 495 31.27 -13.37 40.12
CA GLU A 495 31.48 -14.71 40.71
C GLU A 495 30.40 -15.08 41.74
N ASP A 496 29.55 -14.13 42.14
CA ASP A 496 28.52 -14.33 43.13
C ASP A 496 27.27 -15.00 42.49
N THR A 497 26.74 -16.04 43.16
CA THR A 497 25.46 -16.65 42.85
C THR A 497 24.59 -16.66 44.09
N VAL A 498 23.36 -16.12 43.96
CA VAL A 498 22.38 -16.03 45.03
C VAL A 498 21.21 -16.94 44.73
N SER A 499 20.81 -17.78 45.72
CA SER A 499 19.66 -18.64 45.58
C SER A 499 18.33 -17.89 45.73
N TYR A 500 17.23 -18.53 45.28
CA TYR A 500 15.87 -17.97 45.45
C TYR A 500 15.54 -17.68 46.91
N GLY A 501 15.85 -18.61 47.81
CA GLY A 501 15.60 -18.47 49.27
C GLY A 501 16.44 -17.33 49.87
N GLU A 502 17.72 -17.22 49.50
CA GLU A 502 18.57 -16.17 49.96
C GLU A 502 18.15 -14.77 49.45
N LEU A 503 17.85 -14.68 48.17
CA LEU A 503 17.35 -13.44 47.54
C LEU A 503 16.04 -12.98 48.21
N ASN A 504 15.10 -13.94 48.47
CA ASN A 504 13.84 -13.66 49.16
C ASN A 504 14.07 -13.17 50.57
N ALA A 505 14.92 -13.85 51.36
CA ALA A 505 15.22 -13.47 52.74
C ALA A 505 15.88 -12.09 52.85
N ARG A 506 16.84 -11.76 51.96
CA ARG A 506 17.43 -10.44 51.90
C ARG A 506 16.41 -9.37 51.55
N ALA A 507 15.55 -9.61 50.50
CA ALA A 507 14.48 -8.71 50.12
C ALA A 507 13.45 -8.50 51.23
N ASN A 508 13.10 -9.55 51.96
CA ASN A 508 12.15 -9.47 53.12
C ASN A 508 12.70 -8.59 54.24
N ARG A 509 13.95 -8.79 54.65
CA ARG A 509 14.56 -7.96 55.69
C ARG A 509 14.58 -6.46 55.30
N LEU A 510 14.97 -6.17 54.08
CA LEU A 510 14.96 -4.80 53.61
C LEU A 510 13.53 -4.25 53.44
N ALA A 511 12.54 -5.08 53.07
CA ALA A 511 11.16 -4.67 52.99
C ALA A 511 10.56 -4.29 54.38
N HIS A 512 10.85 -5.06 55.40
CA HIS A 512 10.46 -4.70 56.76
C HIS A 512 11.09 -3.40 57.25
N TRP A 513 12.38 -3.19 56.94
CA TRP A 513 13.11 -1.93 57.24
C TRP A 513 12.48 -0.73 56.50
N LEU A 514 12.03 -0.92 55.23
CA LEU A 514 11.36 0.12 54.45
C LEU A 514 9.97 0.44 55.00
N ILE A 515 9.19 -0.58 55.44
CA ILE A 515 7.86 -0.39 56.02
C ILE A 515 7.93 0.43 57.30
N GLU A 516 8.94 0.19 58.18
CA GLU A 516 9.17 0.97 59.38
C GLU A 516 9.47 2.46 59.05
N ARG A 517 9.94 2.75 57.84
CA ARG A 517 10.27 4.11 57.36
C ARG A 517 9.19 4.72 56.49
N GLY A 518 8.00 4.12 56.48
CA GLY A 518 6.82 4.68 55.84
C GLY A 518 6.53 4.17 54.40
N ALA A 519 7.29 3.19 53.90
CA ALA A 519 6.95 2.54 52.65
C ALA A 519 5.66 1.75 52.81
N ARG A 520 4.70 1.99 51.90
CA ARG A 520 3.33 1.39 51.95
C ARG A 520 2.71 1.49 50.55
N PRO A 521 1.57 0.83 50.30
CA PRO A 521 0.81 0.99 49.09
C PRO A 521 0.62 2.47 48.72
N GLU A 522 0.80 2.79 47.45
CA GLU A 522 0.75 4.13 46.86
C GLU A 522 1.84 5.10 47.31
N SER A 523 2.80 4.68 48.11
CA SER A 523 4.03 5.46 48.31
C SER A 523 5.11 5.07 47.29
N LEU A 524 6.03 5.97 47.02
CA LEU A 524 7.19 5.75 46.13
C LEU A 524 8.50 5.70 46.90
N VAL A 525 9.39 4.80 46.46
CA VAL A 525 10.77 4.71 46.95
C VAL A 525 11.72 4.89 45.78
N ALA A 526 12.58 5.90 45.82
CA ALA A 526 13.60 6.06 44.83
C ALA A 526 14.72 5.03 45.01
N VAL A 527 15.14 4.37 43.94
CA VAL A 527 16.22 3.38 43.95
C VAL A 527 17.38 3.91 43.11
N ALA A 528 18.44 4.38 43.81
CA ALA A 528 19.64 4.96 43.20
C ALA A 528 20.87 4.09 43.53
N LEU A 529 20.84 2.86 42.99
CA LEU A 529 21.87 1.85 43.22
C LEU A 529 22.56 1.46 41.90
N PRO A 530 23.88 1.18 41.94
CA PRO A 530 24.54 0.58 40.78
C PRO A 530 24.04 -0.86 40.54
N ARG A 531 24.28 -1.37 39.34
CA ARG A 531 23.99 -2.76 39.00
C ARG A 531 24.75 -3.70 39.96
N SER A 532 23.99 -4.50 40.72
CA SER A 532 24.55 -5.36 41.78
C SER A 532 23.45 -6.29 42.28
N VAL A 533 23.81 -7.26 43.10
CA VAL A 533 22.85 -8.10 43.85
C VAL A 533 21.93 -7.21 44.73
N ASP A 534 22.48 -6.16 45.33
CA ASP A 534 21.74 -5.26 46.21
C ASP A 534 20.67 -4.43 45.42
N LEU A 535 20.91 -4.12 44.17
CA LEU A 535 19.88 -3.53 43.31
C LEU A 535 18.66 -4.43 43.18
N MET A 536 18.84 -5.75 42.92
CA MET A 536 17.76 -6.70 42.83
C MET A 536 17.05 -6.87 44.14
N VAL A 537 17.80 -6.95 45.25
CA VAL A 537 17.23 -6.99 46.59
C VAL A 537 16.38 -5.75 46.86
N ALA A 538 16.84 -4.57 46.48
CA ALA A 538 16.14 -3.30 46.68
C ALA A 538 14.82 -3.25 45.87
N LEU A 539 14.84 -3.60 44.59
CA LEU A 539 13.65 -3.60 43.73
C LEU A 539 12.58 -4.55 44.33
N LEU A 540 12.97 -5.77 44.66
CA LEU A 540 12.05 -6.73 45.27
C LEU A 540 11.54 -6.27 46.66
N ALA A 541 12.41 -5.66 47.46
CA ALA A 541 12.04 -5.16 48.81
C ALA A 541 11.04 -4.01 48.71
N VAL A 542 11.19 -3.10 47.78
CA VAL A 542 10.25 -2.00 47.55
C VAL A 542 8.88 -2.59 47.16
N LEU A 543 8.83 -3.50 46.20
CA LEU A 543 7.59 -4.13 45.78
C LEU A 543 6.95 -4.94 46.93
N LYS A 544 7.74 -5.65 47.75
CA LYS A 544 7.28 -6.40 48.93
C LYS A 544 6.73 -5.47 50.01
N SER A 545 7.25 -4.26 50.17
CA SER A 545 6.70 -3.26 51.11
C SER A 545 5.34 -2.68 50.64
N GLY A 546 4.91 -3.00 49.44
CA GLY A 546 3.72 -2.45 48.79
C GLY A 546 3.94 -1.12 48.07
N ALA A 547 5.12 -0.52 48.18
CA ALA A 547 5.49 0.74 47.50
C ALA A 547 5.87 0.48 46.04
N GLY A 548 5.75 1.53 45.20
CA GLY A 548 6.29 1.57 43.86
C GLY A 548 7.75 2.06 43.86
N TYR A 549 8.61 1.50 43.00
CA TYR A 549 9.96 2.02 42.85
C TYR A 549 10.06 3.10 41.80
N VAL A 550 10.94 4.07 42.03
CA VAL A 550 11.38 5.10 41.08
C VAL A 550 12.84 4.85 40.79
N PRO A 551 13.24 4.31 39.63
CA PRO A 551 14.64 4.09 39.34
C PRO A 551 15.31 5.42 39.02
N VAL A 552 16.45 5.68 39.68
CA VAL A 552 17.28 6.87 39.47
C VAL A 552 18.68 6.40 39.16
N ASP A 553 19.16 6.62 37.94
CA ASP A 553 20.55 6.34 37.60
C ASP A 553 21.47 7.39 38.28
N PRO A 554 22.40 6.97 39.17
CA PRO A 554 23.32 7.90 39.84
C PRO A 554 24.19 8.71 38.87
N GLU A 555 24.37 8.28 37.64
CA GLU A 555 25.16 8.94 36.62
C GLU A 555 24.37 9.99 35.82
N PHE A 556 23.07 10.13 36.05
CA PHE A 556 22.28 11.20 35.40
C PHE A 556 22.79 12.57 35.87
N PRO A 557 22.66 13.63 35.02
CA PRO A 557 22.90 15.00 35.44
C PRO A 557 22.13 15.31 36.73
N GLN A 558 22.78 16.04 37.65
CA GLN A 558 22.21 16.35 38.98
C GLN A 558 20.84 17.05 38.89
N ASP A 559 20.68 17.96 37.91
CA ASP A 559 19.42 18.65 37.68
C ASP A 559 18.30 17.68 37.31
N ARG A 560 18.58 16.61 36.53
CA ARG A 560 17.63 15.56 36.18
C ARG A 560 17.26 14.71 37.38
N ILE A 561 18.24 14.35 38.22
CA ILE A 561 18.01 13.60 39.47
C ILE A 561 17.13 14.45 40.39
N ALA A 562 17.47 15.71 40.58
CA ALA A 562 16.73 16.65 41.44
C ALA A 562 15.29 16.81 40.97
N TYR A 563 15.09 16.95 39.66
CA TYR A 563 13.75 17.04 39.07
C TYR A 563 12.92 15.77 39.33
N ILE A 564 13.47 14.57 39.07
CA ILE A 564 12.78 13.29 39.28
C ILE A 564 12.38 13.14 40.74
N LEU A 565 13.30 13.42 41.68
CA LEU A 565 13.03 13.29 43.11
C LEU A 565 12.01 14.33 43.60
N GLN A 566 12.03 15.54 43.05
CA GLN A 566 11.04 16.57 43.39
C GLN A 566 9.64 16.22 42.89
N ASP A 567 9.53 15.73 41.66
CA ASP A 567 8.25 15.41 41.03
C ASP A 567 7.64 14.12 41.59
N ALA A 568 8.44 13.07 41.75
CA ALA A 568 7.99 11.79 42.31
C ALA A 568 7.77 11.85 43.83
N ALA A 569 8.39 12.79 44.54
CA ALA A 569 8.30 12.96 46.00
C ALA A 569 8.39 11.64 46.79
N PRO A 570 9.44 10.81 46.61
CA PRO A 570 9.54 9.51 47.25
C PRO A 570 9.66 9.66 48.75
N VAL A 571 9.08 8.69 49.52
CA VAL A 571 9.17 8.66 50.99
C VAL A 571 10.60 8.39 51.45
N LEU A 572 11.41 7.73 50.62
CA LEU A 572 12.79 7.39 50.86
C LEU A 572 13.56 7.28 49.54
N SER A 573 14.87 7.65 49.57
CA SER A 573 15.80 7.36 48.48
C SER A 573 16.82 6.33 48.92
N LEU A 574 16.78 5.12 48.34
CA LEU A 574 17.78 4.07 48.57
C LEU A 574 19.04 4.36 47.73
N THR A 575 20.06 4.84 48.37
CA THR A 575 21.39 4.95 47.82
C THR A 575 22.32 3.88 48.40
N ALA A 576 23.53 3.71 47.85
CA ALA A 576 24.52 2.78 48.40
C ALA A 576 24.87 3.12 49.85
N ASP A 577 25.00 4.39 50.20
CA ASP A 577 25.30 4.83 51.58
C ASP A 577 24.13 4.54 52.53
N VAL A 578 22.88 4.79 52.09
CA VAL A 578 21.69 4.50 52.90
C VAL A 578 21.58 3.00 53.18
N LEU A 579 21.82 2.18 52.13
CA LEU A 579 21.75 0.73 52.26
C LEU A 579 22.88 0.19 53.16
N ALA A 580 24.11 0.71 53.02
CA ALA A 580 25.24 0.32 53.85
C ALA A 580 25.05 0.70 55.35
N ALA A 581 24.33 1.79 55.62
CA ALA A 581 24.01 2.25 56.97
C ALA A 581 22.75 1.57 57.58
N ALA A 582 22.00 0.77 56.79
CA ALA A 582 20.79 0.15 57.23
C ALA A 582 21.07 -1.05 58.18
N ASP A 583 20.59 -0.93 59.40
CA ASP A 583 20.60 -2.09 60.33
C ASP A 583 19.44 -3.02 60.02
N LEU A 584 19.74 -4.15 59.38
CA LEU A 584 18.80 -5.19 59.02
C LEU A 584 18.81 -6.38 59.98
N THR A 585 19.61 -6.37 61.06
CA THR A 585 19.85 -7.50 61.95
C THR A 585 18.60 -7.92 62.73
N GLY A 586 17.71 -6.96 63.06
CA GLY A 586 16.43 -7.19 63.70
C GLY A 586 15.22 -7.43 62.80
N CYS A 587 15.42 -7.33 61.48
CA CYS A 587 14.33 -7.45 60.53
C CYS A 587 14.00 -8.95 60.21
N SER A 588 12.68 -9.28 60.13
CA SER A 588 12.25 -10.64 59.77
C SER A 588 12.68 -11.00 58.32
N ALA A 589 13.03 -12.28 58.15
CA ALA A 589 13.26 -12.89 56.87
C ALA A 589 11.95 -13.44 56.21
N ASP A 590 10.81 -13.40 56.91
CA ASP A 590 9.53 -13.82 56.41
C ASP A 590 8.88 -12.74 55.55
N ASP A 591 8.03 -13.15 54.64
CA ASP A 591 7.35 -12.23 53.72
C ASP A 591 6.42 -11.26 54.50
N PRO A 592 6.58 -9.92 54.28
CA PRO A 592 5.78 -8.95 55.00
C PRO A 592 4.31 -9.01 54.59
N GLN A 593 3.42 -9.00 55.62
CA GLN A 593 2.00 -8.89 55.38
C GLN A 593 1.57 -7.44 55.26
N VAL A 594 1.30 -7.00 54.04
CA VAL A 594 1.02 -5.57 53.73
C VAL A 594 -0.45 -5.40 53.39
N ALA A 595 -1.19 -4.74 54.28
CA ALA A 595 -2.60 -4.41 54.03
C ALA A 595 -2.75 -3.42 52.87
N GLY A 596 -3.70 -3.65 51.97
CA GLY A 596 -3.99 -2.79 50.81
C GLY A 596 -3.09 -3.00 49.60
N ARG A 597 -2.14 -3.95 49.65
CA ARG A 597 -1.41 -4.34 48.42
C ARG A 597 -2.38 -5.13 47.51
N SER A 598 -2.48 -4.71 46.24
CA SER A 598 -3.36 -5.31 45.24
C SER A 598 -2.79 -5.12 43.84
N GLY A 599 -3.45 -5.68 42.84
CA GLY A 599 -3.11 -5.45 41.42
C GLY A 599 -3.15 -3.97 40.99
N ASP A 600 -3.97 -3.15 41.63
CA ASP A 600 -4.14 -1.74 41.31
C ASP A 600 -3.02 -0.85 41.88
N THR A 601 -2.23 -1.38 42.85
CA THR A 601 -1.13 -0.61 43.46
C THR A 601 0.01 -0.38 42.45
N THR A 602 0.69 0.78 42.59
CA THR A 602 1.82 1.16 41.75
C THR A 602 2.99 0.19 41.91
N ALA A 603 3.46 -0.37 40.79
CA ALA A 603 4.70 -1.16 40.74
C ALA A 603 5.92 -0.29 40.57
N TYR A 604 5.89 0.63 39.62
CA TYR A 604 6.98 1.57 39.36
C TYR A 604 6.51 2.86 38.71
N VAL A 605 7.37 3.88 38.81
CA VAL A 605 7.26 5.12 38.02
C VAL A 605 8.58 5.37 37.29
N ILE A 606 8.54 5.33 35.96
CA ILE A 606 9.72 5.58 35.10
C ILE A 606 9.54 6.87 34.32
N TYR A 607 10.61 7.69 34.28
CA TYR A 607 10.58 9.00 33.64
C TYR A 607 11.04 8.93 32.19
N THR A 608 10.14 9.26 31.28
CA THR A 608 10.40 9.36 29.83
C THR A 608 10.59 10.79 29.38
N SER A 609 11.23 11.00 28.21
CA SER A 609 11.36 12.32 27.59
C SER A 609 9.99 12.81 27.09
N GLY A 610 9.42 13.81 27.73
CA GLY A 610 8.14 14.40 27.32
C GLY A 610 8.24 15.26 26.07
N SER A 611 7.18 15.33 25.27
CA SER A 611 7.05 16.19 24.08
C SER A 611 7.20 17.69 24.39
N THR A 612 7.07 18.08 25.67
CA THR A 612 7.22 19.44 26.17
C THR A 612 8.64 19.76 26.66
N GLY A 613 9.61 18.85 26.48
CA GLY A 613 10.99 18.99 26.90
C GLY A 613 11.26 18.67 28.37
N ARG A 614 10.24 18.49 29.22
CA ARG A 614 10.39 18.04 30.61
C ARG A 614 10.08 16.56 30.73
N PRO A 615 10.85 15.76 31.50
CA PRO A 615 10.56 14.37 31.75
C PRO A 615 9.17 14.19 32.41
N LYS A 616 8.44 13.13 32.01
CA LYS A 616 7.15 12.76 32.59
C LYS A 616 7.24 11.40 33.25
N GLY A 617 6.75 11.27 34.47
CA GLY A 617 6.67 10.01 35.19
C GLY A 617 5.51 9.16 34.68
N VAL A 618 5.80 7.98 34.16
CA VAL A 618 4.83 6.99 33.73
C VAL A 618 4.65 5.99 34.85
N THR A 619 3.42 5.89 35.35
CA THR A 619 3.04 4.97 36.45
C THR A 619 2.50 3.66 35.88
N VAL A 620 3.07 2.54 36.31
CA VAL A 620 2.62 1.19 35.93
C VAL A 620 2.19 0.45 37.20
N THR A 621 1.01 -0.20 37.12
CA THR A 621 0.42 -0.96 38.24
C THR A 621 0.97 -2.39 38.31
N GLN A 622 0.81 -3.05 39.46
CA GLN A 622 1.14 -4.45 39.62
C GLN A 622 0.38 -5.35 38.65
N ALA A 623 -0.91 -5.11 38.42
CA ALA A 623 -1.72 -5.90 37.50
C ALA A 623 -1.22 -5.77 36.07
N ALA A 624 -0.85 -4.55 35.61
CA ALA A 624 -0.30 -4.33 34.29
C ALA A 624 1.04 -5.06 34.11
N LEU A 625 1.91 -4.98 35.12
CA LEU A 625 3.21 -5.67 35.10
C LEU A 625 3.04 -7.21 35.11
N VAL A 626 2.13 -7.75 35.95
CA VAL A 626 1.84 -9.19 35.96
C VAL A 626 1.24 -9.68 34.64
N ASN A 627 0.30 -8.91 34.06
CA ASN A 627 -0.24 -9.22 32.72
C ASN A 627 0.87 -9.32 31.69
N PHE A 628 1.76 -8.32 31.67
CA PHE A 628 2.89 -8.29 30.75
C PHE A 628 3.82 -9.50 30.95
N LEU A 629 4.23 -9.79 32.17
CA LEU A 629 5.14 -10.91 32.49
C LEU A 629 4.49 -12.26 32.16
N THR A 630 3.18 -12.41 32.39
CA THR A 630 2.42 -13.61 32.03
C THR A 630 2.36 -13.79 30.52
N ALA A 631 2.09 -12.72 29.76
CA ALA A 631 2.08 -12.75 28.30
C ALA A 631 3.45 -13.14 27.73
N MET A 632 4.52 -12.63 28.31
CA MET A 632 5.89 -12.99 27.92
C MET A 632 6.23 -14.44 28.27
N GLN A 633 5.73 -14.95 29.40
CA GLN A 633 5.89 -16.35 29.73
C GLN A 633 5.15 -17.28 28.77
N ASP A 634 3.92 -16.95 28.40
CA ASP A 634 3.16 -17.72 27.40
C ASP A 634 3.92 -17.81 26.06
N ARG A 635 4.64 -16.74 25.73
CA ARG A 635 5.41 -16.67 24.47
C ARG A 635 6.75 -17.38 24.54
N PHE A 636 7.50 -17.16 25.63
CA PHE A 636 8.89 -17.66 25.73
C PHE A 636 9.02 -18.96 26.49
N ALA A 637 8.02 -19.36 27.26
CA ALA A 637 7.95 -20.62 28.01
C ALA A 637 9.25 -20.90 28.81
N LEU A 638 9.70 -19.92 29.62
CA LEU A 638 10.88 -20.08 30.46
C LEU A 638 10.71 -21.19 31.45
N THR A 639 11.80 -21.92 31.69
CA THR A 639 11.90 -23.01 32.67
C THR A 639 13.07 -22.77 33.63
N GLU A 640 13.21 -23.61 34.64
CA GLU A 640 14.33 -23.60 35.60
C GLU A 640 15.71 -23.80 34.96
N TYR A 641 15.76 -24.24 33.72
CA TYR A 641 17.00 -24.43 32.95
C TYR A 641 17.43 -23.19 32.18
N ASP A 642 16.54 -22.18 32.08
CA ASP A 642 16.81 -20.98 31.32
C ASP A 642 17.67 -19.96 32.10
N ARG A 643 18.52 -19.26 31.37
CA ARG A 643 19.36 -18.18 31.87
C ARG A 643 19.20 -16.95 31.00
N LEU A 644 18.72 -15.85 31.60
CA LEU A 644 18.56 -14.59 30.90
C LEU A 644 19.67 -13.61 31.30
N VAL A 645 20.44 -13.16 30.32
CA VAL A 645 21.43 -12.08 30.55
C VAL A 645 20.72 -10.75 30.55
N ALA A 646 20.73 -10.06 31.70
CA ALA A 646 20.17 -8.75 31.89
C ALA A 646 21.21 -7.67 31.57
N VAL A 647 20.97 -6.87 30.55
CA VAL A 647 21.90 -5.80 30.05
C VAL A 647 21.32 -4.39 30.20
N THR A 648 20.00 -4.26 30.33
CA THR A 648 19.32 -2.97 30.34
C THR A 648 19.40 -2.31 31.72
N THR A 649 19.58 -0.99 31.76
CA THR A 649 19.49 -0.23 33.01
C THR A 649 18.05 -0.15 33.51
N VAL A 650 17.87 -0.18 34.84
CA VAL A 650 16.53 -0.12 35.47
C VAL A 650 15.77 1.18 35.20
N GLY A 651 16.46 2.21 34.70
CA GLY A 651 15.83 3.44 34.25
C GLY A 651 15.03 3.32 32.93
N PHE A 652 15.14 2.16 32.27
CA PHE A 652 14.30 1.78 31.13
C PHE A 652 13.38 0.62 31.52
N ASP A 653 12.11 0.72 31.22
CA ASP A 653 11.08 -0.26 31.61
C ASP A 653 11.31 -1.66 31.03
N ILE A 654 12.00 -1.76 29.88
CA ILE A 654 12.36 -3.04 29.27
C ILE A 654 13.21 -3.92 30.19
N ALA A 655 13.92 -3.33 31.17
CA ALA A 655 14.59 -4.08 32.23
C ALA A 655 13.62 -4.93 33.06
N GLY A 656 12.34 -4.56 33.15
CA GLY A 656 11.33 -5.32 33.88
C GLY A 656 11.15 -6.76 33.36
N LEU A 657 11.27 -6.97 32.04
CA LEU A 657 11.30 -8.32 31.46
C LEU A 657 12.53 -9.09 31.93
N GLU A 658 13.70 -8.46 31.83
CA GLU A 658 14.97 -9.12 32.14
C GLU A 658 15.12 -9.52 33.60
N LEU A 659 14.59 -8.69 34.52
CA LEU A 659 14.77 -8.83 35.94
C LEU A 659 13.68 -9.67 36.60
N PHE A 660 12.41 -9.55 36.17
CA PHE A 660 11.29 -10.20 36.85
C PHE A 660 10.84 -11.48 36.18
N LEU A 661 10.77 -11.53 34.83
CA LEU A 661 10.26 -12.72 34.15
C LEU A 661 11.00 -14.00 34.53
N PRO A 662 12.35 -14.08 34.53
CA PRO A 662 13.04 -15.30 34.94
C PRO A 662 12.71 -15.71 36.41
N LEU A 663 12.71 -14.73 37.30
CA LEU A 663 12.48 -14.96 38.72
C LEU A 663 11.08 -15.51 39.05
N LEU A 664 10.07 -15.17 38.27
CA LEU A 664 8.72 -15.70 38.48
C LEU A 664 8.58 -17.16 38.01
N HIS A 665 9.49 -17.64 37.15
CA HIS A 665 9.40 -18.93 36.48
C HIS A 665 10.51 -19.93 36.84
N GLY A 666 11.35 -19.60 37.81
CA GLY A 666 12.39 -20.48 38.32
C GLY A 666 13.70 -20.44 37.54
N ALA A 667 13.79 -19.57 36.51
CA ALA A 667 14.97 -19.34 35.72
C ALA A 667 15.97 -18.42 36.41
N GLN A 668 17.20 -18.35 35.92
CA GLN A 668 18.27 -17.55 36.49
C GLN A 668 18.42 -16.22 35.75
N VAL A 669 18.53 -15.13 36.48
CA VAL A 669 19.03 -13.84 35.95
C VAL A 669 20.54 -13.81 36.03
N VAL A 670 21.19 -13.53 34.89
CA VAL A 670 22.64 -13.22 34.84
C VAL A 670 22.77 -11.72 34.67
N LEU A 671 23.04 -11.00 35.72
CA LEU A 671 23.13 -9.55 35.73
C LEU A 671 24.50 -9.12 35.19
N ALA A 672 24.56 -8.56 33.97
CA ALA A 672 25.82 -8.12 33.38
C ALA A 672 26.34 -6.85 34.09
N PRO A 673 27.60 -6.80 34.56
CA PRO A 673 28.24 -5.57 35.04
C PRO A 673 28.21 -4.46 33.96
N ARG A 674 28.16 -3.20 34.38
CA ARG A 674 28.04 -2.07 33.46
C ARG A 674 29.21 -1.95 32.47
N GLU A 675 30.43 -2.20 32.95
CA GLU A 675 31.64 -2.24 32.15
C GLU A 675 31.59 -3.34 31.09
N VAL A 676 31.00 -4.49 31.41
CA VAL A 676 30.80 -5.59 30.46
C VAL A 676 29.78 -5.22 29.39
N VAL A 677 28.67 -4.56 29.75
CA VAL A 677 27.66 -4.12 28.75
C VAL A 677 28.25 -3.07 27.79
N ARG A 678 29.21 -2.27 28.23
CA ARG A 678 29.90 -1.25 27.39
C ARG A 678 30.96 -1.83 26.46
N ASP A 679 31.39 -3.07 26.71
CA ASP A 679 32.40 -3.78 25.91
C ASP A 679 31.72 -4.98 25.22
N PRO A 680 31.39 -4.89 23.90
CA PRO A 680 30.71 -5.97 23.19
C PRO A 680 31.47 -7.29 23.21
N ALA A 681 32.79 -7.30 23.23
CA ALA A 681 33.60 -8.54 23.30
C ALA A 681 33.49 -9.17 24.69
N ALA A 682 33.51 -8.39 25.77
CA ALA A 682 33.31 -8.86 27.13
C ALA A 682 31.86 -9.38 27.32
N LEU A 683 30.88 -8.70 26.75
CA LEU A 683 29.49 -9.12 26.80
C LEU A 683 29.30 -10.44 26.03
N PHE A 684 29.88 -10.60 24.86
CA PHE A 684 29.85 -11.84 24.10
C PHE A 684 30.43 -13.00 24.92
N ALA A 685 31.56 -12.77 25.59
CA ALA A 685 32.19 -13.76 26.48
C ALA A 685 31.23 -14.14 27.63
N LEU A 686 30.64 -13.15 28.31
CA LEU A 686 29.68 -13.38 29.40
C LEU A 686 28.46 -14.21 28.94
N VAL A 687 27.84 -13.87 27.81
CA VAL A 687 26.67 -14.59 27.26
C VAL A 687 27.04 -16.07 26.98
N ARG A 688 28.21 -16.30 26.42
CA ARG A 688 28.67 -17.66 26.12
C ARG A 688 29.04 -18.47 27.41
N GLU A 689 29.77 -17.86 28.31
CA GLU A 689 30.31 -18.52 29.51
C GLU A 689 29.24 -18.79 30.55
N SER A 690 28.24 -17.89 30.66
CA SER A 690 27.07 -18.12 31.53
C SER A 690 26.15 -19.21 31.02
N GLY A 691 26.27 -19.65 29.75
CA GLY A 691 25.34 -20.56 29.13
C GLY A 691 23.95 -19.95 28.96
N ALA A 692 23.89 -18.66 28.64
CA ALA A 692 22.65 -17.94 28.47
C ALA A 692 21.77 -18.56 27.36
N THR A 693 20.47 -18.66 27.61
CA THR A 693 19.49 -19.16 26.67
C THR A 693 18.65 -18.06 26.05
N LEU A 694 18.64 -16.89 26.67
CA LEU A 694 17.84 -15.74 26.26
C LEU A 694 18.55 -14.42 26.58
N MET A 695 18.48 -13.45 25.70
CA MET A 695 18.92 -12.08 25.94
C MET A 695 18.06 -11.09 25.19
N GLN A 696 17.70 -10.00 25.86
CA GLN A 696 17.03 -8.85 25.28
C GLN A 696 18.00 -7.69 25.13
N ALA A 697 17.98 -7.00 23.98
CA ALA A 697 18.75 -5.78 23.78
C ALA A 697 18.14 -4.90 22.69
N THR A 698 18.62 -3.64 22.63
CA THR A 698 18.29 -2.76 21.52
C THR A 698 18.99 -3.19 20.22
N PRO A 699 18.46 -2.86 19.04
CA PRO A 699 19.15 -3.06 17.76
C PRO A 699 20.60 -2.58 17.77
N SER A 700 20.88 -1.41 18.36
CA SER A 700 22.22 -0.85 18.45
C SER A 700 23.18 -1.77 19.23
N LEU A 701 22.76 -2.35 20.36
CA LEU A 701 23.61 -3.27 21.13
C LEU A 701 23.78 -4.61 20.41
N TRP A 702 22.71 -5.13 19.75
CA TRP A 702 22.80 -6.33 18.95
C TRP A 702 23.76 -6.19 17.75
N GLN A 703 23.74 -5.01 17.08
CA GLN A 703 24.67 -4.69 16.00
C GLN A 703 26.13 -4.75 16.50
N ALA A 704 26.40 -4.09 17.62
CA ALA A 704 27.75 -4.08 18.21
C ALA A 704 28.23 -5.50 18.62
N LEU A 705 27.33 -6.33 19.14
CA LEU A 705 27.62 -7.72 19.50
C LEU A 705 27.92 -8.58 18.26
N ALA A 706 27.11 -8.44 17.21
CA ALA A 706 27.28 -9.15 15.96
C ALA A 706 28.63 -8.83 15.29
N GLU A 707 29.07 -7.58 15.38
CA GLU A 707 30.38 -7.12 14.86
C GLU A 707 31.57 -7.62 15.69
N ALA A 708 31.41 -7.73 17.01
CA ALA A 708 32.50 -8.09 17.92
C ALA A 708 32.81 -9.58 17.98
N GLY A 709 31.85 -10.45 17.75
CA GLY A 709 32.06 -11.90 17.88
C GLY A 709 30.92 -12.75 17.34
N GLY A 710 29.90 -12.11 16.82
CA GLY A 710 28.67 -12.76 16.37
C GLY A 710 27.64 -12.94 17.49
N VAL A 711 26.64 -13.75 17.24
CA VAL A 711 25.61 -14.09 18.24
C VAL A 711 25.77 -15.57 18.60
N PRO A 712 25.88 -15.93 19.90
CA PRO A 712 26.05 -17.31 20.32
C PRO A 712 24.96 -18.24 19.78
N ALA A 713 25.36 -19.46 19.39
CA ALA A 713 24.42 -20.47 18.90
C ALA A 713 23.43 -20.87 20.02
N GLY A 714 22.15 -21.11 19.67
CA GLY A 714 21.12 -21.51 20.61
C GLY A 714 20.53 -20.40 21.48
N LEU A 715 21.04 -19.15 21.37
CA LEU A 715 20.52 -18.01 22.09
C LEU A 715 19.19 -17.55 21.43
N ARG A 716 18.14 -17.42 22.20
CA ARG A 716 16.89 -16.71 21.79
C ARG A 716 17.13 -15.21 21.87
N VAL A 717 16.94 -14.54 20.73
CA VAL A 717 17.25 -13.12 20.55
C VAL A 717 15.99 -12.29 20.68
N LEU A 718 15.92 -11.40 21.66
CA LEU A 718 14.84 -10.43 21.83
C LEU A 718 15.35 -9.04 21.46
N VAL A 719 14.64 -8.37 20.55
CA VAL A 719 15.04 -7.06 20.00
C VAL A 719 13.92 -6.07 20.20
N GLY A 720 14.22 -4.89 20.74
CA GLY A 720 13.21 -3.83 20.87
C GLY A 720 13.80 -2.50 21.38
N GLY A 721 12.96 -1.49 21.52
CA GLY A 721 13.35 -0.15 21.98
C GLY A 721 13.83 0.79 20.87
N GLU A 722 14.16 0.27 19.70
CA GLU A 722 14.53 1.02 18.49
C GLU A 722 13.97 0.28 17.25
N ALA A 723 13.92 0.95 16.10
CA ALA A 723 13.51 0.30 14.84
C ALA A 723 14.56 -0.77 14.44
N LEU A 724 14.11 -2.00 14.20
CA LEU A 724 14.97 -3.10 13.78
C LEU A 724 15.28 -3.03 12.27
N PRO A 725 16.53 -2.79 11.84
CA PRO A 725 16.89 -2.84 10.43
C PRO A 725 16.78 -4.26 9.85
N ALA A 726 16.25 -4.39 8.63
CA ALA A 726 16.11 -5.69 7.98
C ALA A 726 17.45 -6.42 7.75
N SER A 727 18.54 -5.69 7.54
CA SER A 727 19.90 -6.26 7.46
C SER A 727 20.34 -6.90 8.77
N LEU A 728 20.12 -6.21 9.90
CA LEU A 728 20.42 -6.73 11.21
C LEU A 728 19.53 -7.94 11.55
N ALA A 729 18.24 -7.87 11.25
CA ALA A 729 17.33 -8.98 11.48
C ALA A 729 17.81 -10.28 10.79
N ARG A 730 18.27 -10.19 9.55
CA ARG A 730 18.85 -11.33 8.82
C ARG A 730 20.12 -11.87 9.49
N THR A 731 21.04 -10.98 9.88
CA THR A 731 22.28 -11.37 10.60
C THR A 731 21.97 -12.07 11.93
N LEU A 732 20.98 -11.57 12.68
CA LEU A 732 20.55 -12.18 13.94
C LEU A 732 19.90 -13.55 13.75
N ALA A 733 19.17 -13.75 12.65
CA ALA A 733 18.51 -15.03 12.33
C ALA A 733 19.47 -16.09 11.73
N GLU A 734 20.68 -15.73 11.37
CA GLU A 734 21.68 -16.66 10.84
C GLU A 734 21.90 -17.85 11.78
N GLY A 735 22.02 -19.05 11.23
CA GLY A 735 22.19 -20.29 12.01
C GLY A 735 20.91 -20.82 12.65
N GLY A 736 19.71 -20.38 12.19
CA GLY A 736 18.41 -20.90 12.63
C GLY A 736 17.99 -20.40 14.03
N ARG A 737 18.50 -19.25 14.49
CA ARG A 737 18.12 -18.62 15.76
C ARG A 737 16.72 -18.03 15.67
N THR A 738 15.96 -18.13 16.74
CA THR A 738 14.70 -17.39 16.88
C THR A 738 14.99 -15.95 17.25
N VAL A 739 14.51 -15.02 16.44
CA VAL A 739 14.59 -13.57 16.66
C VAL A 739 13.18 -13.05 16.85
N THR A 740 12.90 -12.49 18.03
CA THR A 740 11.60 -11.87 18.33
C THR A 740 11.77 -10.35 18.40
N ASN A 741 11.06 -9.64 17.53
CA ASN A 741 10.94 -8.20 17.57
C ASN A 741 9.83 -7.79 18.53
N LEU A 742 10.12 -6.86 19.44
CA LEU A 742 9.23 -6.39 20.50
C LEU A 742 9.03 -4.88 20.35
N TYR A 743 7.78 -4.44 20.45
CA TYR A 743 7.44 -3.02 20.38
C TYR A 743 6.45 -2.64 21.48
N GLY A 744 6.67 -1.52 22.13
CA GLY A 744 5.77 -0.91 23.09
C GLY A 744 6.34 0.38 23.68
N PRO A 745 5.51 1.41 23.90
CA PRO A 745 5.90 2.56 24.69
C PRO A 745 5.73 2.28 26.18
N THR A 746 6.45 2.97 27.03
CA THR A 746 6.40 2.83 28.49
C THR A 746 4.99 3.01 29.04
N GLU A 747 4.19 3.87 28.42
CA GLU A 747 2.79 4.15 28.77
C GLU A 747 1.85 2.94 28.61
N THR A 748 2.27 1.92 27.85
CA THR A 748 1.50 0.66 27.68
C THR A 748 2.17 -0.56 28.32
N THR A 749 3.08 -0.34 29.24
CA THR A 749 3.76 -1.35 30.06
C THR A 749 4.73 -2.22 29.25
N VAL A 750 5.94 -1.72 29.04
CA VAL A 750 7.10 -2.40 28.45
C VAL A 750 6.90 -2.77 26.98
N TRP A 751 6.23 -3.88 26.69
CA TRP A 751 5.97 -4.34 25.32
C TRP A 751 4.50 -4.61 25.11
N SER A 752 3.98 -4.06 24.02
CA SER A 752 2.56 -4.20 23.62
C SER A 752 2.39 -5.20 22.49
N THR A 753 3.44 -5.43 21.69
CA THR A 753 3.42 -6.34 20.54
C THR A 753 4.68 -7.18 20.45
N ALA A 754 4.57 -8.31 19.76
CA ALA A 754 5.68 -9.21 19.50
C ALA A 754 5.52 -9.91 18.15
N ALA A 755 6.62 -10.04 17.41
CA ALA A 755 6.71 -10.80 16.16
C ALA A 755 7.96 -11.67 16.14
N ASP A 756 7.84 -12.93 15.76
CA ASP A 756 9.01 -13.73 15.37
C ASP A 756 9.37 -13.37 13.92
N ILE A 757 10.62 -13.00 13.71
CA ILE A 757 11.12 -12.55 12.42
C ILE A 757 11.39 -13.77 11.53
N THR A 758 10.73 -13.80 10.38
CA THR A 758 10.95 -14.78 9.31
C THR A 758 11.58 -14.09 8.10
N ASP A 759 10.76 -13.60 7.18
CA ASP A 759 11.21 -12.93 5.95
C ASP A 759 11.09 -11.40 6.03
N GLU A 760 10.15 -10.90 6.82
CA GLU A 760 9.83 -9.49 6.93
C GLU A 760 9.90 -9.01 8.39
N VAL A 761 10.38 -7.77 8.59
CA VAL A 761 10.44 -7.14 9.91
C VAL A 761 9.14 -6.39 10.17
N THR A 762 8.34 -6.90 11.11
CA THR A 762 7.11 -6.26 11.58
C THR A 762 7.16 -6.06 13.10
N ILE A 763 6.26 -5.24 13.63
CA ILE A 763 6.05 -5.13 15.09
C ILE A 763 5.15 -6.23 15.65
N GLY A 764 4.53 -7.04 14.78
CA GLY A 764 3.69 -8.17 15.14
C GLY A 764 2.32 -7.82 15.68
N GLY A 765 1.72 -8.82 16.34
CA GLY A 765 0.40 -8.72 16.96
C GLY A 765 0.45 -8.33 18.44
N PRO A 766 -0.70 -7.96 19.03
CA PRO A 766 -0.82 -7.57 20.43
C PRO A 766 -0.55 -8.75 21.38
N ILE A 767 0.04 -8.45 22.53
CA ILE A 767 0.19 -9.42 23.61
C ILE A 767 -1.15 -9.65 24.33
N ALA A 768 -1.18 -10.58 25.30
CA ALA A 768 -2.39 -10.87 26.10
C ALA A 768 -3.01 -9.60 26.71
N ASN A 769 -4.33 -9.51 26.67
CA ASN A 769 -5.14 -8.40 27.20
C ASN A 769 -4.79 -7.01 26.63
N THR A 770 -4.13 -6.96 25.46
CA THR A 770 -3.78 -5.73 24.75
C THR A 770 -4.52 -5.68 23.43
N ARG A 771 -4.98 -4.50 23.01
CA ARG A 771 -5.68 -4.27 21.76
C ARG A 771 -4.97 -3.18 20.95
N LEU A 772 -4.92 -3.37 19.64
CA LEU A 772 -4.29 -2.44 18.71
C LEU A 772 -5.29 -1.97 17.68
N TYR A 773 -5.29 -0.66 17.43
CA TYR A 773 -6.14 -0.04 16.44
C TYR A 773 -5.29 0.92 15.61
N VAL A 774 -5.32 0.76 14.29
CA VAL A 774 -4.76 1.72 13.35
C VAL A 774 -5.90 2.61 12.88
N LEU A 775 -5.82 3.90 13.20
CA LEU A 775 -6.87 4.88 12.92
C LEU A 775 -6.38 5.88 11.88
N ASP A 776 -7.30 6.33 11.03
CA ASP A 776 -7.07 7.48 10.17
C ASP A 776 -7.34 8.81 10.91
N ALA A 777 -7.17 9.93 10.23
CA ALA A 777 -7.39 11.27 10.79
C ALA A 777 -8.88 11.68 10.81
N GLY A 778 -9.79 10.79 10.39
CA GLY A 778 -11.23 11.04 10.24
C GLY A 778 -12.08 10.87 11.47
#